data_7ad4f654b4f69b57dcd0165a39422871
#
_entry.id   7ad4f654b4f69b57dcd0165a39422871
#
_cell.length_a   1.000
_cell.length_b   1.000
_cell.length_c   1.000
_cell.angle_alpha   90.00
_cell.angle_beta   90.00
_cell.angle_gamma   90.00
#
_symmetry.space_group_name_H-M   'P 1'
#
loop_
_entity.id
_entity.type
_entity.pdbx_description
1 polymer ?
#
loop_
_entity_poly.entity_id
_entity_poly.type
_entity_poly.pdbx_seq_one_letter_code
_entity_poly.pdbx_strand_id
1 'polypeptide(L)'
;MPRTTPLADVRNIGIIAHVDAGKTTTTERILYYTGRKHTIIDIHDTKDLKTSTTTDYLEQEQKRGITIQSAAVSAFWREKKINIIDTPGHVDFTIEVNRSLRVLDGAVVVFDGVAGVEPQSETNWRLADNYDVPRLCYVNKMDRSGANFTRCVDMIKNRLGATPLVLQLPIGSEDNFHGMVDLVRMKALVWFSDDKDAKWEEWEISDDIADKLKITVSEDREILTKIAEYRTQLIDTAIEQDDEAMEVYLDTGEAPSVDILNRCIRRGTLVGAFTPVLCGSSYKNKGVQQLLDAVVDYLPAPTDVEAIKTVDADGNPTGERICSDAEPFSALAFKVINDTYGALTFCRIYSGVISKGMSVVNSTRGKREKIGRMVEMFAKEANPIEEARAGDIIAFVSLTETDTGDTLCDAAAPVILERMRFPDPVISVSVEAKTKADQEKFSTALGKMVRADPSLRLETDRDTGQTILRGMGELHLEVTLDRMRTEVGVEGNMGRPQVAYREAITKPVEYVYTHKKQTGGSGQYAEVKIIFEPRERGEGFEFVDKIVGGSVPREYIPSVEKGLKVQKEDGVLAGYPTVDFRATLIDGKYHDVDSNALTFEIAARACFREALRLAGPVILEPVMKVEVVTPDDHLGDVIGDINRRRGQIVGQLERGGAIAVEASVPLSEMFGYIGQLRGMTSGRASYTMEFSHYEPVPRNVQDEIVAGKSKPAA
;
A
#
# COMPACT_ATOMS: atom_id res chain seq x y z
N MET A 1 -1.77 32.92 -14.27
CA MET A 1 -3.17 33.03 -14.78
C MET A 1 -4.12 32.63 -13.67
N PRO A 2 -5.41 33.06 -13.70
CA PRO A 2 -6.36 32.53 -12.73
C PRO A 2 -6.52 31.00 -12.92
N ARG A 3 -6.85 30.30 -11.84
CA ARG A 3 -7.07 28.84 -11.83
C ARG A 3 -8.24 28.49 -12.78
N THR A 4 -8.08 27.48 -13.61
CA THR A 4 -9.13 27.06 -14.56
C THR A 4 -10.23 26.24 -13.87
N THR A 5 -9.87 25.42 -12.88
CA THR A 5 -10.80 24.61 -12.09
C THR A 5 -10.67 25.02 -10.62
N PRO A 6 -11.73 25.46 -9.94
CA PRO A 6 -11.70 25.77 -8.50
C PRO A 6 -11.19 24.56 -7.70
N LEU A 7 -10.48 24.82 -6.60
CA LEU A 7 -9.91 23.75 -5.78
C LEU A 7 -11.00 22.83 -5.18
N ALA A 8 -12.16 23.39 -4.82
CA ALA A 8 -13.32 22.62 -4.36
C ALA A 8 -13.92 21.67 -5.43
N ASP A 9 -13.58 21.90 -6.72
CA ASP A 9 -14.07 21.13 -7.85
C ASP A 9 -13.06 20.06 -8.31
N VAL A 10 -11.99 19.84 -7.56
CA VAL A 10 -11.00 18.81 -7.79
C VAL A 10 -11.31 17.59 -6.92
N ARG A 11 -11.10 16.39 -7.46
CA ARG A 11 -11.13 15.11 -6.73
C ARG A 11 -9.87 14.35 -7.07
N ASN A 12 -9.06 14.02 -6.06
CA ASN A 12 -7.87 13.18 -6.21
C ASN A 12 -8.19 11.82 -5.60
N ILE A 13 -8.49 10.85 -6.44
CA ILE A 13 -8.98 9.55 -5.99
C ILE A 13 -8.07 8.41 -6.43
N GLY A 14 -8.03 7.36 -5.60
CA GLY A 14 -7.46 6.07 -5.94
C GLY A 14 -8.54 5.04 -6.26
N ILE A 15 -8.28 4.18 -7.22
CA ILE A 15 -9.08 2.98 -7.43
C ILE A 15 -8.30 1.80 -6.86
N ILE A 16 -8.85 1.21 -5.80
CA ILE A 16 -8.24 0.14 -5.01
C ILE A 16 -9.08 -1.13 -5.18
N ALA A 17 -8.44 -2.25 -5.39
CA ALA A 17 -9.12 -3.53 -5.53
C ALA A 17 -8.16 -4.69 -5.28
N HIS A 18 -8.68 -5.87 -4.97
CA HIS A 18 -7.89 -7.10 -5.12
C HIS A 18 -7.70 -7.46 -6.60
N VAL A 19 -6.82 -8.40 -6.86
CA VAL A 19 -6.58 -8.93 -8.21
C VAL A 19 -7.89 -9.48 -8.77
N ASP A 20 -8.17 -9.22 -10.04
CA ASP A 20 -9.37 -9.65 -10.75
C ASP A 20 -10.72 -9.06 -10.29
N ALA A 21 -10.78 -8.12 -9.33
CA ALA A 21 -12.06 -7.47 -8.97
C ALA A 21 -12.67 -6.60 -10.08
N GLY A 22 -11.92 -6.36 -11.15
CA GLY A 22 -12.34 -5.54 -12.28
C GLY A 22 -11.91 -4.08 -12.17
N LYS A 23 -10.83 -3.79 -11.43
CA LYS A 23 -10.24 -2.47 -11.26
C LYS A 23 -9.95 -1.80 -12.61
N THR A 24 -9.11 -2.39 -13.44
CA THR A 24 -8.72 -1.86 -14.75
C THR A 24 -9.93 -1.68 -15.66
N THR A 25 -10.89 -2.64 -15.65
CA THR A 25 -12.14 -2.52 -16.40
C THR A 25 -12.94 -1.30 -15.94
N THR A 26 -13.05 -1.07 -14.62
CA THR A 26 -13.77 0.09 -14.07
C THR A 26 -13.08 1.39 -14.48
N THR A 27 -11.74 1.48 -14.38
CA THR A 27 -10.96 2.64 -14.81
C THR A 27 -11.16 2.93 -16.31
N GLU A 28 -11.10 1.91 -17.16
CA GLU A 28 -11.34 2.06 -18.60
C GLU A 28 -12.74 2.57 -18.93
N ARG A 29 -13.78 2.10 -18.21
CA ARG A 29 -15.16 2.62 -18.36
C ARG A 29 -15.30 4.05 -17.88
N ILE A 30 -14.64 4.41 -16.78
CA ILE A 30 -14.58 5.81 -16.31
C ILE A 30 -13.98 6.71 -17.40
N LEU A 31 -12.86 6.31 -18.00
CA LEU A 31 -12.20 7.07 -19.06
C LEU A 31 -13.08 7.20 -20.33
N TYR A 32 -13.84 6.16 -20.64
CA TYR A 32 -14.79 6.19 -21.76
C TYR A 32 -15.94 7.19 -21.49
N TYR A 33 -16.63 7.07 -20.36
CA TYR A 33 -17.78 7.93 -20.06
C TYR A 33 -17.40 9.39 -19.81
N THR A 34 -16.18 9.65 -19.39
CA THR A 34 -15.64 11.02 -19.27
C THR A 34 -15.12 11.60 -20.60
N GLY A 35 -15.25 10.86 -21.71
CA GLY A 35 -14.84 11.31 -23.05
C GLY A 35 -13.33 11.36 -23.26
N ARG A 36 -12.53 10.82 -22.32
CA ARG A 36 -11.08 10.75 -22.47
C ARG A 36 -10.62 9.64 -23.42
N LYS A 37 -11.47 8.65 -23.62
CA LYS A 37 -11.26 7.53 -24.52
C LYS A 37 -12.48 7.34 -25.41
N HIS A 38 -12.27 7.00 -26.67
CA HIS A 38 -13.36 6.84 -27.65
C HIS A 38 -13.73 5.38 -27.91
N THR A 39 -12.91 4.43 -27.43
CA THR A 39 -13.12 2.99 -27.62
C THR A 39 -12.98 2.28 -26.29
N ILE A 40 -13.87 1.32 -26.05
CA ILE A 40 -13.76 0.38 -24.96
C ILE A 40 -12.90 -0.80 -25.40
N ILE A 41 -11.90 -1.15 -24.63
CA ILE A 41 -11.08 -2.33 -24.83
C ILE A 41 -11.45 -3.34 -23.75
N ASP A 42 -11.90 -4.51 -24.15
CA ASP A 42 -12.13 -5.61 -23.24
C ASP A 42 -10.84 -6.41 -23.05
N ILE A 43 -10.42 -6.53 -21.79
CA ILE A 43 -9.15 -7.15 -21.41
C ILE A 43 -9.06 -8.61 -21.89
N HIS A 44 -10.19 -9.29 -22.06
CA HIS A 44 -10.26 -10.68 -22.50
C HIS A 44 -10.20 -10.88 -24.04
N ASP A 45 -10.40 -9.84 -24.82
CA ASP A 45 -10.40 -9.91 -26.31
C ASP A 45 -9.02 -9.64 -26.93
N THR A 46 -8.01 -9.35 -26.14
CA THR A 46 -6.68 -8.99 -26.63
C THR A 46 -5.85 -10.22 -27.05
N LYS A 47 -6.19 -10.86 -28.15
CA LYS A 47 -5.27 -11.74 -28.88
C LYS A 47 -4.18 -10.97 -29.63
N ASP A 48 -4.33 -9.66 -29.78
CA ASP A 48 -3.36 -8.78 -30.44
C ASP A 48 -2.76 -7.80 -29.42
N LEU A 49 -1.44 -7.88 -29.22
CA LEU A 49 -0.60 -6.96 -28.40
C LEU A 49 -0.72 -5.46 -28.78
N LYS A 50 -1.54 -5.11 -29.76
CA LYS A 50 -1.72 -3.74 -30.26
C LYS A 50 -2.83 -2.95 -29.57
N THR A 51 -3.67 -3.59 -28.78
CA THR A 51 -4.78 -2.97 -28.04
C THR A 51 -4.58 -3.12 -26.55
N SER A 52 -3.68 -2.30 -25.98
CA SER A 52 -3.44 -2.28 -24.53
C SER A 52 -4.45 -1.38 -23.82
N THR A 53 -4.77 -1.73 -22.57
CA THR A 53 -5.49 -0.85 -21.65
C THR A 53 -4.70 0.45 -21.42
N THR A 54 -5.38 1.52 -21.05
CA THR A 54 -4.73 2.83 -20.86
C THR A 54 -3.79 2.82 -19.66
N THR A 55 -4.20 2.22 -18.55
CA THR A 55 -3.47 2.23 -17.29
C THR A 55 -2.42 1.13 -17.18
N ASP A 56 -2.68 -0.07 -17.71
CA ASP A 56 -1.74 -1.19 -17.70
C ASP A 56 -0.89 -1.17 -18.98
N TYR A 57 0.13 -0.36 -19.01
CA TYR A 57 0.92 -0.10 -20.22
C TYR A 57 2.27 -0.81 -20.27
N LEU A 58 2.72 -1.41 -19.17
CA LEU A 58 3.93 -2.22 -19.17
C LEU A 58 3.68 -3.56 -19.87
N GLU A 59 4.67 -4.04 -20.60
CA GLU A 59 4.58 -5.35 -21.27
C GLU A 59 4.25 -6.48 -20.29
N GLN A 60 4.77 -6.39 -19.05
CA GLN A 60 4.52 -7.35 -17.99
C GLN A 60 3.09 -7.27 -17.44
N GLU A 61 2.52 -6.08 -17.31
CA GLU A 61 1.11 -5.90 -16.95
C GLU A 61 0.19 -6.56 -17.94
N GLN A 62 0.45 -6.32 -19.24
CA GLN A 62 -0.34 -6.89 -20.32
C GLN A 62 -0.21 -8.41 -20.44
N LYS A 63 1.00 -8.95 -20.30
CA LYS A 63 1.24 -10.40 -20.33
C LYS A 63 0.63 -11.15 -19.17
N ARG A 64 0.64 -10.55 -17.98
CA ARG A 64 0.17 -11.16 -16.73
C ARG A 64 -1.28 -10.82 -16.39
N GLY A 65 -1.85 -9.78 -17.01
CA GLY A 65 -3.19 -9.29 -16.72
C GLY A 65 -3.33 -8.63 -15.35
N ILE A 66 -2.24 -8.11 -14.77
CA ILE A 66 -2.21 -7.45 -13.46
C ILE A 66 -1.57 -6.08 -13.56
N THR A 67 -2.08 -5.11 -12.82
CA THR A 67 -1.43 -3.80 -12.65
C THR A 67 -0.23 -3.94 -11.74
N ILE A 68 0.93 -3.46 -12.18
CA ILE A 68 2.20 -3.49 -11.46
C ILE A 68 2.56 -2.10 -10.95
N GLN A 69 2.41 -1.07 -11.80
CA GLN A 69 2.68 0.32 -11.45
C GLN A 69 1.40 1.14 -11.42
N SER A 70 1.31 2.03 -10.43
CA SER A 70 0.23 3.00 -10.41
C SER A 70 0.33 3.96 -11.60
N ALA A 71 -0.78 4.16 -12.29
CA ALA A 71 -0.92 5.10 -13.39
C ALA A 71 -1.80 6.28 -12.99
N ALA A 72 -1.38 7.49 -13.35
CA ALA A 72 -2.17 8.70 -13.11
C ALA A 72 -2.89 9.14 -14.39
N VAL A 73 -4.19 9.40 -14.30
CA VAL A 73 -5.01 9.90 -15.39
C VAL A 73 -5.94 10.99 -14.85
N SER A 74 -6.23 12.00 -15.69
CA SER A 74 -7.16 13.08 -15.35
C SER A 74 -8.37 13.07 -16.26
N ALA A 75 -9.56 13.20 -15.67
CA ALA A 75 -10.84 13.20 -16.36
C ALA A 75 -11.72 14.35 -15.85
N PHE A 76 -12.83 14.63 -16.54
CA PHE A 76 -13.83 15.60 -16.12
C PHE A 76 -15.21 14.94 -16.07
N TRP A 77 -15.93 15.18 -15.01
CA TRP A 77 -17.30 14.73 -14.84
C TRP A 77 -18.13 15.81 -14.12
N ARG A 78 -19.30 16.17 -14.66
CA ARG A 78 -20.15 17.24 -14.10
C ARG A 78 -19.35 18.50 -13.75
N GLU A 79 -18.46 18.94 -14.66
CA GLU A 79 -17.56 20.11 -14.52
C GLU A 79 -16.49 19.97 -13.41
N LYS A 80 -16.43 18.85 -12.71
CA LYS A 80 -15.38 18.56 -11.72
C LYS A 80 -14.19 17.86 -12.38
N LYS A 81 -12.98 18.24 -11.97
CA LYS A 81 -11.74 17.57 -12.38
C LYS A 81 -11.50 16.37 -11.45
N ILE A 82 -11.39 15.18 -12.02
CA ILE A 82 -11.10 13.95 -11.29
C ILE A 82 -9.71 13.47 -11.71
N ASN A 83 -8.75 13.50 -10.79
CA ASN A 83 -7.45 12.87 -10.96
C ASN A 83 -7.56 11.46 -10.35
N ILE A 84 -7.28 10.46 -11.16
CA ILE A 84 -7.41 9.05 -10.78
C ILE A 84 -6.01 8.45 -10.74
N ILE A 85 -5.67 7.82 -9.62
CA ILE A 85 -4.49 6.96 -9.53
C ILE A 85 -4.98 5.52 -9.48
N ASP A 86 -4.68 4.77 -10.54
CA ASP A 86 -4.95 3.34 -10.63
C ASP A 86 -3.85 2.57 -9.89
N THR A 87 -4.21 1.87 -8.79
CA THR A 87 -3.24 1.22 -7.90
C THR A 87 -3.13 -0.29 -8.19
N PRO A 88 -1.96 -0.93 -8.01
CA PRO A 88 -1.86 -2.38 -8.10
C PRO A 88 -2.75 -3.10 -7.08
N GLY A 89 -3.23 -4.29 -7.46
CA GLY A 89 -3.98 -5.15 -6.55
C GLY A 89 -3.13 -6.22 -5.86
N HIS A 90 -1.91 -6.50 -6.34
CA HIS A 90 -1.07 -7.59 -5.86
C HIS A 90 -0.21 -7.18 -4.66
N VAL A 91 -0.08 -8.06 -3.67
CA VAL A 91 0.65 -7.78 -2.40
C VAL A 91 2.13 -7.43 -2.60
N ASP A 92 2.79 -7.98 -3.60
CA ASP A 92 4.19 -7.67 -3.90
C ASP A 92 4.40 -6.19 -4.27
N PHE A 93 3.32 -5.50 -4.69
CA PHE A 93 3.30 -4.09 -5.07
C PHE A 93 2.56 -3.20 -4.06
N THR A 94 2.41 -3.66 -2.82
CA THR A 94 1.76 -2.90 -1.73
C THR A 94 2.38 -1.52 -1.52
N ILE A 95 3.67 -1.36 -1.85
CA ILE A 95 4.33 -0.05 -1.80
C ILE A 95 3.72 0.96 -2.77
N GLU A 96 3.31 0.52 -3.97
CA GLU A 96 2.62 1.38 -4.94
C GLU A 96 1.27 1.86 -4.39
N VAL A 97 0.56 0.97 -3.67
CA VAL A 97 -0.70 1.31 -2.99
C VAL A 97 -0.44 2.31 -1.88
N ASN A 98 0.56 2.05 -1.03
CA ASN A 98 0.93 2.90 0.11
C ASN A 98 1.28 4.33 -0.34
N ARG A 99 2.17 4.48 -1.33
CA ARG A 99 2.56 5.79 -1.83
C ARG A 99 1.45 6.52 -2.58
N SER A 100 0.54 5.78 -3.22
CA SER A 100 -0.64 6.36 -3.84
C SER A 100 -1.61 6.88 -2.79
N LEU A 101 -1.96 6.07 -1.78
CA LEU A 101 -2.85 6.46 -0.68
C LEU A 101 -2.37 7.72 0.05
N ARG A 102 -1.07 7.89 0.18
CA ARG A 102 -0.49 9.08 0.85
C ARG A 102 -0.80 10.40 0.13
N VAL A 103 -1.07 10.36 -1.16
CA VAL A 103 -1.28 11.56 -1.98
C VAL A 103 -2.71 11.71 -2.48
N LEU A 104 -3.60 10.78 -2.13
CA LEU A 104 -5.01 10.79 -2.47
C LEU A 104 -5.82 11.50 -1.40
N ASP A 105 -6.92 12.13 -1.82
CA ASP A 105 -7.90 12.73 -0.91
C ASP A 105 -9.04 11.74 -0.62
N GLY A 106 -9.34 10.82 -1.53
CA GLY A 106 -10.37 9.80 -1.36
C GLY A 106 -10.08 8.54 -2.18
N ALA A 107 -10.84 7.47 -1.97
CA ALA A 107 -10.66 6.22 -2.69
C ALA A 107 -11.99 5.56 -3.08
N VAL A 108 -11.97 4.82 -4.18
CA VAL A 108 -13.00 3.87 -4.59
C VAL A 108 -12.45 2.46 -4.39
N VAL A 109 -13.06 1.69 -3.51
CA VAL A 109 -12.70 0.29 -3.26
C VAL A 109 -13.65 -0.61 -4.05
N VAL A 110 -13.10 -1.31 -5.03
CA VAL A 110 -13.86 -2.20 -5.91
C VAL A 110 -13.80 -3.62 -5.36
N PHE A 111 -14.97 -4.18 -5.06
CA PHE A 111 -15.14 -5.56 -4.62
C PHE A 111 -15.72 -6.42 -5.73
N ASP A 112 -15.35 -7.69 -5.76
CA ASP A 112 -15.96 -8.68 -6.64
C ASP A 112 -17.27 -9.19 -6.01
N GLY A 113 -18.39 -9.08 -6.70
CA GLY A 113 -19.70 -9.56 -6.22
C GLY A 113 -19.73 -11.06 -5.90
N VAL A 114 -18.81 -11.84 -6.51
CA VAL A 114 -18.68 -13.28 -6.27
C VAL A 114 -17.72 -13.58 -5.13
N ALA A 115 -16.52 -12.99 -5.12
CA ALA A 115 -15.50 -13.24 -4.10
C ALA A 115 -15.74 -12.44 -2.79
N GLY A 116 -16.30 -11.24 -2.91
CA GLY A 116 -16.51 -10.35 -1.76
C GLY A 116 -15.21 -9.71 -1.28
N VAL A 117 -14.99 -9.71 0.03
CA VAL A 117 -13.78 -9.20 0.66
C VAL A 117 -12.71 -10.29 0.69
N GLU A 118 -11.60 -10.05 0.03
CA GLU A 118 -10.42 -10.92 0.02
C GLU A 118 -9.29 -10.39 0.93
N PRO A 119 -8.28 -11.19 1.29
CA PRO A 119 -7.17 -10.75 2.16
C PRO A 119 -6.45 -9.50 1.66
N GLN A 120 -6.30 -9.37 0.34
CA GLN A 120 -5.72 -8.18 -0.28
C GLN A 120 -6.60 -6.93 -0.07
N SER A 121 -7.92 -7.11 -0.08
CA SER A 121 -8.86 -6.02 0.24
C SER A 121 -8.69 -5.56 1.67
N GLU A 122 -8.51 -6.49 2.64
CA GLU A 122 -8.27 -6.17 4.04
C GLU A 122 -6.96 -5.41 4.24
N THR A 123 -5.88 -5.85 3.55
CA THR A 123 -4.58 -5.16 3.62
C THR A 123 -4.67 -3.75 3.09
N ASN A 124 -5.26 -3.57 1.90
CA ASN A 124 -5.45 -2.26 1.29
C ASN A 124 -6.37 -1.36 2.12
N TRP A 125 -7.39 -1.94 2.76
CA TRP A 125 -8.29 -1.23 3.66
C TRP A 125 -7.55 -0.67 4.87
N ARG A 126 -6.74 -1.50 5.55
CA ARG A 126 -5.90 -1.07 6.68
C ARG A 126 -4.88 -0.01 6.29
N LEU A 127 -4.30 -0.10 5.09
CA LEU A 127 -3.42 0.95 4.58
C LEU A 127 -4.16 2.28 4.38
N ALA A 128 -5.41 2.24 3.88
CA ALA A 128 -6.24 3.43 3.75
C ALA A 128 -6.64 4.01 5.12
N ASP A 129 -6.87 3.16 6.13
CA ASP A 129 -7.11 3.59 7.52
C ASP A 129 -5.90 4.32 8.11
N ASN A 130 -4.66 3.88 7.81
CA ASN A 130 -3.44 4.53 8.29
C ASN A 130 -3.26 5.97 7.79
N TYR A 131 -3.96 6.35 6.73
CA TYR A 131 -3.92 7.69 6.13
C TYR A 131 -5.26 8.41 6.22
N ASP A 132 -6.22 7.88 6.97
CA ASP A 132 -7.57 8.43 7.16
C ASP A 132 -8.26 8.78 5.83
N VAL A 133 -8.06 7.95 4.78
CA VAL A 133 -8.59 8.20 3.44
C VAL A 133 -10.08 7.86 3.38
N PRO A 134 -10.99 8.83 3.18
CA PRO A 134 -12.40 8.59 2.93
C PRO A 134 -12.62 7.73 1.69
N ARG A 135 -13.61 6.83 1.73
CA ARG A 135 -13.78 5.86 0.65
C ARG A 135 -15.22 5.54 0.32
N LEU A 136 -15.42 5.09 -0.92
CA LEU A 136 -16.64 4.50 -1.43
C LEU A 136 -16.39 3.03 -1.74
N CYS A 137 -17.36 2.17 -1.48
CA CYS A 137 -17.34 0.76 -1.89
C CYS A 137 -18.16 0.58 -3.17
N TYR A 138 -17.61 -0.13 -4.14
CA TYR A 138 -18.28 -0.49 -5.37
C TYR A 138 -18.28 -2.00 -5.55
N VAL A 139 -19.44 -2.65 -5.36
CA VAL A 139 -19.62 -4.08 -5.58
C VAL A 139 -19.82 -4.32 -7.08
N ASN A 140 -18.75 -4.72 -7.73
CA ASN A 140 -18.66 -4.95 -9.17
C ASN A 140 -18.99 -6.39 -9.53
N LYS A 141 -19.15 -6.68 -10.82
CA LYS A 141 -19.40 -8.00 -11.37
C LYS A 141 -20.72 -8.62 -10.91
N MET A 142 -21.74 -7.82 -10.71
CA MET A 142 -23.07 -8.30 -10.37
C MET A 142 -23.71 -9.17 -11.49
N ASP A 143 -23.10 -9.16 -12.67
CA ASP A 143 -23.46 -10.00 -13.83
C ASP A 143 -22.85 -11.40 -13.81
N ARG A 144 -21.97 -11.72 -12.86
CA ARG A 144 -21.30 -13.02 -12.79
C ARG A 144 -22.10 -14.04 -11.97
N SER A 145 -22.03 -15.30 -12.38
CA SER A 145 -22.62 -16.41 -11.64
C SER A 145 -22.05 -16.50 -10.22
N GLY A 146 -22.93 -16.60 -9.22
CA GLY A 146 -22.59 -16.57 -7.79
C GLY A 146 -22.46 -15.18 -7.20
N ALA A 147 -22.74 -14.10 -7.93
CA ALA A 147 -22.73 -12.75 -7.40
C ALA A 147 -23.81 -12.57 -6.32
N ASN A 148 -23.43 -12.08 -5.15
CA ASN A 148 -24.32 -11.85 -4.02
C ASN A 148 -23.97 -10.54 -3.31
N PHE A 149 -24.80 -9.52 -3.50
CA PHE A 149 -24.58 -8.18 -2.97
C PHE A 149 -24.65 -8.15 -1.43
N THR A 150 -25.69 -8.80 -0.85
CA THR A 150 -25.88 -8.79 0.61
C THR A 150 -24.70 -9.43 1.32
N ARG A 151 -24.20 -10.56 0.83
CA ARG A 151 -23.00 -11.21 1.35
C ARG A 151 -21.78 -10.28 1.30
N CYS A 152 -21.58 -9.52 0.20
CA CYS A 152 -20.49 -8.58 0.10
C CYS A 152 -20.60 -7.46 1.15
N VAL A 153 -21.79 -6.89 1.35
CA VAL A 153 -22.05 -5.87 2.39
C VAL A 153 -21.77 -6.42 3.79
N ASP A 154 -22.22 -7.64 4.09
CA ASP A 154 -21.94 -8.32 5.37
C ASP A 154 -20.43 -8.55 5.56
N MET A 155 -19.71 -8.93 4.51
CA MET A 155 -18.26 -9.10 4.58
C MET A 155 -17.55 -7.76 4.81
N ILE A 156 -17.98 -6.66 4.19
CA ILE A 156 -17.47 -5.31 4.44
C ILE A 156 -17.63 -4.96 5.92
N LYS A 157 -18.80 -5.21 6.49
CA LYS A 157 -19.07 -4.98 7.91
C LYS A 157 -18.21 -5.86 8.83
N ASN A 158 -18.21 -7.16 8.59
CA ASN A 158 -17.68 -8.14 9.55
C ASN A 158 -16.14 -8.30 9.42
N ARG A 159 -15.58 -8.21 8.21
CA ARG A 159 -14.14 -8.42 7.97
C ARG A 159 -13.34 -7.13 7.98
N LEU A 160 -13.93 -6.01 7.52
CA LEU A 160 -13.23 -4.73 7.49
C LEU A 160 -13.56 -3.85 8.70
N GLY A 161 -14.55 -4.23 9.51
CA GLY A 161 -15.00 -3.44 10.66
C GLY A 161 -15.65 -2.11 10.28
N ALA A 162 -16.04 -1.95 9.01
CA ALA A 162 -16.64 -0.74 8.49
C ALA A 162 -18.15 -0.68 8.79
N THR A 163 -18.71 0.53 8.78
CA THR A 163 -20.16 0.74 8.78
C THR A 163 -20.61 0.98 7.34
N PRO A 164 -21.14 -0.04 6.61
CA PRO A 164 -21.57 0.14 5.24
C PRO A 164 -22.88 0.93 5.19
N LEU A 165 -22.91 2.02 4.43
CA LEU A 165 -24.12 2.77 4.11
C LEU A 165 -24.55 2.41 2.68
N VAL A 166 -25.56 1.55 2.57
CA VAL A 166 -26.05 1.08 1.27
C VAL A 166 -26.82 2.20 0.56
N LEU A 167 -26.27 2.68 -0.56
CA LEU A 167 -26.91 3.71 -1.40
C LEU A 167 -27.71 3.10 -2.55
N GLN A 168 -27.36 1.90 -2.97
CA GLN A 168 -27.97 1.22 -4.11
C GLN A 168 -28.25 -0.24 -3.79
N LEU A 169 -29.37 -0.75 -4.27
CA LEU A 169 -29.70 -2.17 -4.25
C LEU A 169 -29.73 -2.73 -5.68
N PRO A 170 -29.13 -3.91 -5.94
CA PRO A 170 -29.18 -4.50 -7.28
C PRO A 170 -30.58 -4.92 -7.66
N ILE A 171 -30.91 -4.76 -8.93
CA ILE A 171 -32.15 -5.29 -9.54
C ILE A 171 -31.76 -6.56 -10.31
N GLY A 172 -31.88 -7.70 -9.64
CA GLY A 172 -31.40 -8.99 -10.15
C GLY A 172 -29.88 -9.18 -9.97
N SER A 173 -29.45 -10.39 -10.26
CA SER A 173 -28.04 -10.80 -10.25
C SER A 173 -27.74 -11.68 -11.46
N GLU A 174 -26.47 -11.96 -11.71
CA GLU A 174 -26.01 -12.82 -12.82
C GLU A 174 -26.53 -12.33 -14.18
N ASP A 175 -27.04 -13.25 -15.00
CA ASP A 175 -27.62 -12.92 -16.32
C ASP A 175 -28.89 -12.03 -16.22
N ASN A 176 -29.49 -11.97 -15.02
CA ASN A 176 -30.67 -11.16 -14.74
C ASN A 176 -30.33 -9.82 -14.07
N PHE A 177 -29.07 -9.40 -14.07
CA PHE A 177 -28.70 -8.09 -13.57
C PHE A 177 -29.16 -6.99 -14.50
N HIS A 178 -30.30 -6.36 -14.20
CA HIS A 178 -30.93 -5.32 -14.98
C HIS A 178 -30.51 -3.91 -14.59
N GLY A 179 -30.00 -3.69 -13.38
CA GLY A 179 -29.62 -2.36 -12.91
C GLY A 179 -29.66 -2.26 -11.39
N MET A 180 -30.10 -1.11 -10.89
CA MET A 180 -30.10 -0.84 -9.45
C MET A 180 -31.24 0.09 -9.03
N VAL A 181 -31.62 -0.03 -7.77
CA VAL A 181 -32.49 0.95 -7.08
C VAL A 181 -31.60 1.98 -6.39
N ASP A 182 -31.72 3.23 -6.76
CA ASP A 182 -31.12 4.38 -6.07
C ASP A 182 -31.96 4.72 -4.83
N LEU A 183 -31.43 4.40 -3.66
CA LEU A 183 -32.11 4.63 -2.37
C LEU A 183 -32.12 6.11 -1.97
N VAL A 184 -31.21 6.94 -2.50
CA VAL A 184 -31.17 8.38 -2.21
C VAL A 184 -32.28 9.10 -2.94
N ARG A 185 -32.48 8.79 -4.22
CA ARG A 185 -33.50 9.42 -5.09
C ARG A 185 -34.83 8.65 -5.12
N MET A 186 -34.84 7.43 -4.59
CA MET A 186 -35.98 6.49 -4.67
C MET A 186 -36.45 6.25 -6.10
N LYS A 187 -35.50 5.89 -6.97
CA LYS A 187 -35.74 5.53 -8.37
C LYS A 187 -35.07 4.22 -8.72
N ALA A 188 -35.68 3.45 -9.58
CA ALA A 188 -35.05 2.28 -10.19
C ALA A 188 -34.41 2.69 -11.52
N LEU A 189 -33.14 2.36 -11.67
CA LEU A 189 -32.34 2.62 -12.87
C LEU A 189 -32.20 1.27 -13.61
N VAL A 190 -32.83 1.14 -14.78
CA VAL A 190 -32.97 -0.15 -15.48
C VAL A 190 -32.33 -0.06 -16.87
N TRP A 191 -31.45 -1.02 -17.18
CA TRP A 191 -30.83 -1.18 -18.49
C TRP A 191 -31.44 -2.36 -19.25
N PHE A 192 -31.73 -2.18 -20.54
CA PHE A 192 -32.26 -3.20 -21.44
C PHE A 192 -31.23 -3.71 -22.44
N SER A 193 -30.04 -3.11 -22.47
CA SER A 193 -28.91 -3.53 -23.31
C SER A 193 -27.61 -3.43 -22.52
N ASP A 194 -26.64 -4.27 -22.91
CA ASP A 194 -25.26 -4.24 -22.38
C ASP A 194 -24.33 -3.36 -23.27
N ASP A 195 -24.89 -2.69 -24.28
CA ASP A 195 -24.12 -1.85 -25.18
C ASP A 195 -23.46 -0.69 -24.40
N LYS A 196 -22.25 -0.30 -24.82
CA LYS A 196 -21.48 0.78 -24.20
C LYS A 196 -22.21 2.13 -24.15
N ASP A 197 -23.09 2.38 -25.11
CA ASP A 197 -23.89 3.60 -25.24
C ASP A 197 -25.32 3.42 -24.70
N ALA A 198 -25.63 2.26 -24.09
CA ALA A 198 -26.94 1.99 -23.53
C ALA A 198 -27.27 2.99 -22.42
N LYS A 199 -28.45 3.59 -22.53
CA LYS A 199 -29.01 4.45 -21.50
C LYS A 199 -29.92 3.63 -20.61
N TRP A 200 -29.97 4.00 -19.32
CA TRP A 200 -30.94 3.45 -18.40
C TRP A 200 -32.25 4.21 -18.51
N GLU A 201 -33.33 3.51 -18.15
CA GLU A 201 -34.62 4.13 -17.89
C GLU A 201 -34.80 4.33 -16.40
N GLU A 202 -35.37 5.46 -15.99
CA GLU A 202 -35.74 5.72 -14.60
C GLU A 202 -37.21 5.31 -14.38
N TRP A 203 -37.39 4.34 -13.51
CA TRP A 203 -38.73 3.86 -13.14
C TRP A 203 -39.09 4.25 -11.71
N GLU A 204 -40.39 4.47 -11.48
CA GLU A 204 -40.92 4.55 -10.11
C GLU A 204 -40.83 3.16 -9.45
N ILE A 205 -40.47 3.15 -8.18
CA ILE A 205 -40.41 1.91 -7.42
C ILE A 205 -41.82 1.39 -7.19
N SER A 206 -42.06 0.13 -7.59
CA SER A 206 -43.36 -0.53 -7.45
C SER A 206 -43.15 -1.97 -6.97
N ASP A 207 -44.13 -2.51 -6.24
CA ASP A 207 -44.05 -3.87 -5.69
C ASP A 207 -43.91 -4.96 -6.77
N ASP A 208 -44.33 -4.65 -8.01
CA ASP A 208 -44.28 -5.55 -9.15
C ASP A 208 -43.00 -5.43 -10.01
N ILE A 209 -41.99 -4.65 -9.57
CA ILE A 209 -40.78 -4.44 -10.32
C ILE A 209 -40.04 -5.76 -10.65
N ALA A 210 -40.01 -6.68 -9.71
CA ALA A 210 -39.43 -8.01 -9.88
C ALA A 210 -40.13 -8.84 -10.94
N ASP A 211 -41.47 -8.74 -11.01
CA ASP A 211 -42.27 -9.45 -12.00
C ASP A 211 -42.17 -8.84 -13.38
N LYS A 212 -42.15 -7.51 -13.48
CA LYS A 212 -41.95 -6.78 -14.73
C LYS A 212 -40.61 -7.13 -15.40
N LEU A 213 -39.59 -7.32 -14.60
CA LEU A 213 -38.23 -7.67 -15.07
C LEU A 213 -37.98 -9.19 -15.08
N LYS A 214 -38.98 -10.01 -14.76
CA LYS A 214 -38.90 -11.49 -14.74
C LYS A 214 -37.77 -12.04 -13.88
N ILE A 215 -37.51 -11.40 -12.74
CA ILE A 215 -36.52 -11.87 -11.79
C ILE A 215 -37.00 -13.15 -11.15
N THR A 216 -36.23 -14.24 -11.28
CA THR A 216 -36.59 -15.58 -10.81
C THR A 216 -35.86 -16.01 -9.54
N VAL A 217 -34.68 -15.44 -9.28
CA VAL A 217 -33.86 -15.74 -8.10
C VAL A 217 -34.53 -15.21 -6.85
N SER A 218 -34.76 -16.08 -5.87
CA SER A 218 -35.54 -15.77 -4.64
C SER A 218 -34.84 -14.69 -3.81
N GLU A 219 -33.51 -14.74 -3.68
CA GLU A 219 -32.74 -13.78 -2.92
C GLU A 219 -32.79 -12.36 -3.55
N ASP A 220 -32.74 -12.27 -4.88
CA ASP A 220 -32.86 -10.99 -5.60
C ASP A 220 -34.26 -10.38 -5.41
N ARG A 221 -35.30 -11.23 -5.39
CA ARG A 221 -36.67 -10.77 -5.11
C ARG A 221 -36.80 -10.28 -3.67
N GLU A 222 -36.21 -11.00 -2.71
CA GLU A 222 -36.22 -10.61 -1.29
C GLU A 222 -35.57 -9.25 -1.06
N ILE A 223 -34.44 -8.94 -1.70
CA ILE A 223 -33.81 -7.61 -1.64
C ILE A 223 -34.77 -6.53 -2.06
N LEU A 224 -35.52 -6.71 -3.14
CA LEU A 224 -36.48 -5.73 -3.64
C LEU A 224 -37.67 -5.52 -2.70
N THR A 225 -38.03 -6.49 -1.87
CA THR A 225 -39.09 -6.31 -0.84
C THR A 225 -38.58 -5.47 0.36
N LYS A 226 -37.25 -5.38 0.55
CA LYS A 226 -36.63 -4.65 1.66
C LYS A 226 -36.21 -3.20 1.32
N ILE A 227 -36.61 -2.67 0.15
CA ILE A 227 -36.21 -1.31 -0.28
C ILE A 227 -36.53 -0.26 0.78
N ALA A 228 -37.76 -0.32 1.35
CA ALA A 228 -38.19 0.63 2.38
C ALA A 228 -37.36 0.53 3.67
N GLU A 229 -36.99 -0.70 4.07
CA GLU A 229 -36.13 -0.93 5.24
C GLU A 229 -34.72 -0.35 5.01
N TYR A 230 -34.09 -0.65 3.87
CA TYR A 230 -32.78 -0.07 3.52
C TYR A 230 -32.82 1.44 3.40
N ARG A 231 -33.93 2.02 2.87
CA ARG A 231 -34.11 3.46 2.83
C ARG A 231 -34.18 4.06 4.22
N THR A 232 -34.91 3.47 5.15
CA THR A 232 -34.99 3.92 6.54
C THR A 232 -33.62 3.86 7.21
N GLN A 233 -32.90 2.73 7.10
CA GLN A 233 -31.56 2.60 7.64
C GLN A 233 -30.59 3.64 7.08
N LEU A 234 -30.68 3.93 5.77
CA LEU A 234 -29.89 4.97 5.13
C LEU A 234 -30.16 6.35 5.74
N ILE A 235 -31.44 6.71 5.90
CA ILE A 235 -31.82 8.00 6.48
C ILE A 235 -31.33 8.07 7.93
N ASP A 236 -31.67 7.09 8.76
CA ASP A 236 -31.33 7.08 10.19
C ASP A 236 -29.82 7.20 10.41
N THR A 237 -29.00 6.48 9.62
CA THR A 237 -27.55 6.55 9.73
C THR A 237 -26.97 7.87 9.20
N ALA A 238 -27.53 8.39 8.08
CA ALA A 238 -26.98 9.59 7.45
C ALA A 238 -27.28 10.87 8.22
N ILE A 239 -28.50 11.01 8.75
CA ILE A 239 -28.90 12.24 9.44
C ILE A 239 -28.20 12.47 10.78
N GLU A 240 -27.60 11.44 11.40
CA GLU A 240 -26.74 11.59 12.57
C GLU A 240 -25.58 12.58 12.35
N GLN A 241 -25.28 12.90 11.11
CA GLN A 241 -24.21 13.83 10.72
C GLN A 241 -24.67 15.30 10.59
N ASP A 242 -25.95 15.60 10.85
CA ASP A 242 -26.51 16.95 10.73
C ASP A 242 -27.63 17.15 11.78
N ASP A 243 -27.30 17.83 12.87
CA ASP A 243 -28.17 18.00 14.02
C ASP A 243 -29.52 18.68 13.63
N GLU A 244 -29.50 19.65 12.71
CA GLU A 244 -30.70 20.35 12.24
C GLU A 244 -31.60 19.38 11.42
N ALA A 245 -30.99 18.60 10.54
CA ALA A 245 -31.75 17.62 9.75
C ALA A 245 -32.34 16.52 10.63
N MET A 246 -31.58 16.08 11.66
CA MET A 246 -32.02 15.08 12.63
C MET A 246 -33.20 15.61 13.46
N GLU A 247 -33.14 16.84 13.98
CA GLU A 247 -34.23 17.46 14.75
C GLU A 247 -35.52 17.53 13.92
N VAL A 248 -35.44 18.03 12.68
CA VAL A 248 -36.60 18.12 11.78
C VAL A 248 -37.19 16.73 11.49
N TYR A 249 -36.38 15.73 11.24
CA TYR A 249 -36.84 14.35 10.96
C TYR A 249 -37.53 13.73 12.17
N LEU A 250 -36.98 13.90 13.37
CA LEU A 250 -37.58 13.39 14.61
C LEU A 250 -38.90 14.06 14.94
N ASP A 251 -39.02 15.37 14.68
CA ASP A 251 -40.23 16.12 14.98
C ASP A 251 -41.35 15.88 13.96
N THR A 252 -41.01 15.77 12.68
CA THR A 252 -42.02 15.69 11.60
C THR A 252 -42.30 14.27 11.13
N GLY A 253 -41.33 13.36 11.27
CA GLY A 253 -41.36 12.02 10.66
C GLY A 253 -41.23 12.03 9.13
N GLU A 254 -41.02 13.21 8.51
CA GLU A 254 -40.89 13.34 7.06
C GLU A 254 -39.43 13.08 6.61
N ALA A 255 -39.25 12.26 5.57
CA ALA A 255 -37.93 11.99 5.03
C ALA A 255 -37.22 13.28 4.55
N PRO A 256 -35.91 13.44 4.84
CA PRO A 256 -35.16 14.60 4.37
C PRO A 256 -35.17 14.70 2.84
N SER A 257 -35.05 15.94 2.32
CA SER A 257 -34.88 16.14 0.88
C SER A 257 -33.59 15.48 0.38
N VAL A 258 -33.53 15.19 -0.93
CA VAL A 258 -32.34 14.59 -1.56
C VAL A 258 -31.09 15.44 -1.32
N ASP A 259 -31.22 16.77 -1.33
CA ASP A 259 -30.08 17.68 -1.11
C ASP A 259 -29.55 17.61 0.34
N ILE A 260 -30.47 17.55 1.32
CA ILE A 260 -30.09 17.39 2.73
C ILE A 260 -29.42 16.03 2.92
N LEU A 261 -30.00 14.98 2.36
CA LEU A 261 -29.49 13.63 2.49
C LEU A 261 -28.09 13.49 1.84
N ASN A 262 -27.88 14.09 0.66
CA ASN A 262 -26.58 14.12 0.01
C ASN A 262 -25.53 14.86 0.87
N ARG A 263 -25.93 15.97 1.52
CA ARG A 263 -25.06 16.71 2.44
C ARG A 263 -24.68 15.84 3.65
N CYS A 264 -25.63 15.14 4.24
CA CYS A 264 -25.38 14.23 5.37
C CYS A 264 -24.48 13.07 4.98
N ILE A 265 -24.75 12.42 3.84
CA ILE A 265 -23.92 11.32 3.32
C ILE A 265 -22.48 11.80 3.07
N ARG A 266 -22.32 12.97 2.44
CA ARG A 266 -20.99 13.57 2.24
C ARG A 266 -20.26 13.79 3.56
N ARG A 267 -20.90 14.43 4.54
CA ARG A 267 -20.29 14.69 5.86
C ARG A 267 -19.83 13.40 6.53
N GLY A 268 -20.71 12.40 6.62
CA GLY A 268 -20.35 11.12 7.24
C GLY A 268 -19.24 10.36 6.51
N THR A 269 -19.21 10.48 5.17
CA THR A 269 -18.12 9.91 4.37
C THR A 269 -16.78 10.59 4.67
N LEU A 270 -16.78 11.92 4.77
CA LEU A 270 -15.56 12.71 5.03
C LEU A 270 -14.96 12.45 6.41
N VAL A 271 -15.79 12.27 7.43
CA VAL A 271 -15.34 11.98 8.80
C VAL A 271 -15.15 10.48 9.07
N GLY A 272 -15.43 9.63 8.07
CA GLY A 272 -15.29 8.17 8.21
C GLY A 272 -16.33 7.51 9.12
N ALA A 273 -17.47 8.17 9.39
CA ALA A 273 -18.54 7.60 10.21
C ALA A 273 -19.17 6.36 9.59
N PHE A 274 -19.22 6.33 8.27
CA PHE A 274 -19.70 5.20 7.47
C PHE A 274 -19.06 5.23 6.08
N THR A 275 -19.23 4.13 5.35
CA THR A 275 -18.71 3.99 3.99
C THR A 275 -19.88 3.74 3.02
N PRO A 276 -20.15 4.64 2.06
CA PRO A 276 -21.16 4.44 1.04
C PRO A 276 -20.89 3.20 0.17
N VAL A 277 -21.92 2.40 -0.10
CA VAL A 277 -21.85 1.18 -0.91
C VAL A 277 -22.75 1.29 -2.12
N LEU A 278 -22.14 1.09 -3.30
CA LEU A 278 -22.78 1.06 -4.60
C LEU A 278 -22.61 -0.32 -5.23
N CYS A 279 -23.40 -0.62 -6.27
CA CYS A 279 -23.30 -1.86 -7.02
C CYS A 279 -23.32 -1.64 -8.52
N GLY A 280 -22.81 -2.61 -9.28
CA GLY A 280 -22.85 -2.56 -10.73
C GLY A 280 -22.08 -3.68 -11.43
N SER A 281 -21.97 -3.54 -12.73
CA SER A 281 -21.11 -4.35 -13.61
C SER A 281 -20.39 -3.46 -14.59
N SER A 282 -19.10 -3.22 -14.31
CA SER A 282 -18.26 -2.44 -15.23
C SER A 282 -18.12 -3.12 -16.59
N TYR A 283 -18.11 -4.45 -16.63
CA TYR A 283 -18.05 -5.21 -17.89
C TYR A 283 -19.31 -5.01 -18.74
N LYS A 284 -20.49 -5.02 -18.12
CA LYS A 284 -21.79 -4.81 -18.77
C LYS A 284 -22.20 -3.34 -18.86
N ASN A 285 -21.29 -2.43 -18.54
CA ASN A 285 -21.49 -0.98 -18.63
C ASN A 285 -22.64 -0.42 -17.76
N LYS A 286 -22.96 -1.10 -16.63
CA LYS A 286 -24.04 -0.73 -15.72
C LYS A 286 -23.49 -0.21 -14.39
N GLY A 287 -23.89 0.99 -13.97
CA GLY A 287 -23.56 1.57 -12.67
C GLY A 287 -22.28 2.44 -12.62
N VAL A 288 -21.51 2.54 -13.70
CA VAL A 288 -20.25 3.31 -13.69
C VAL A 288 -20.50 4.83 -13.65
N GLN A 289 -21.52 5.33 -14.36
CA GLN A 289 -21.89 6.73 -14.30
C GLN A 289 -22.39 7.12 -12.89
N GLN A 290 -23.14 6.24 -12.24
CA GLN A 290 -23.60 6.44 -10.86
C GLN A 290 -22.42 6.42 -9.87
N LEU A 291 -21.41 5.60 -10.12
CA LEU A 291 -20.15 5.63 -9.36
C LEU A 291 -19.44 6.98 -9.54
N LEU A 292 -19.37 7.52 -10.77
CA LEU A 292 -18.79 8.83 -11.03
C LEU A 292 -19.57 9.95 -10.33
N ASP A 293 -20.91 9.87 -10.31
CA ASP A 293 -21.75 10.81 -9.56
C ASP A 293 -21.43 10.74 -8.07
N ALA A 294 -21.35 9.54 -7.48
CA ALA A 294 -21.01 9.35 -6.08
C ALA A 294 -19.60 9.87 -5.73
N VAL A 295 -18.62 9.70 -6.61
CA VAL A 295 -17.26 10.27 -6.45
C VAL A 295 -17.34 11.80 -6.33
N VAL A 296 -18.09 12.45 -7.21
CA VAL A 296 -18.25 13.91 -7.21
C VAL A 296 -19.00 14.38 -5.96
N ASP A 297 -20.08 13.68 -5.61
CA ASP A 297 -20.99 14.12 -4.56
C ASP A 297 -20.47 13.82 -3.14
N TYR A 298 -19.75 12.69 -2.92
CA TYR A 298 -19.41 12.21 -1.58
C TYR A 298 -17.93 12.21 -1.24
N LEU A 299 -17.02 12.08 -2.20
CA LEU A 299 -15.58 12.10 -1.90
C LEU A 299 -15.03 13.52 -1.74
N PRO A 300 -13.98 13.71 -0.93
CA PRO A 300 -13.46 15.03 -0.61
C PRO A 300 -12.82 15.76 -1.80
N ALA A 301 -12.87 17.07 -1.76
CA ALA A 301 -11.95 17.93 -2.47
C ALA A 301 -10.67 18.12 -1.62
N PRO A 302 -9.56 18.61 -2.23
CA PRO A 302 -8.35 18.92 -1.47
C PRO A 302 -8.52 19.93 -0.33
N THR A 303 -9.61 20.67 -0.32
CA THR A 303 -10.01 21.63 0.74
C THR A 303 -10.78 21.01 1.89
N ASP A 304 -11.28 19.79 1.71
CA ASP A 304 -12.10 19.10 2.72
C ASP A 304 -11.26 18.17 3.60
N VAL A 305 -10.03 17.88 3.19
CA VAL A 305 -9.09 17.07 3.96
C VAL A 305 -8.30 17.94 4.94
N GLU A 306 -7.83 17.33 6.02
CA GLU A 306 -7.00 18.01 7.00
C GLU A 306 -5.72 18.57 6.36
N ALA A 307 -5.22 19.68 6.95
CA ALA A 307 -3.94 20.24 6.55
C ALA A 307 -2.81 19.21 6.74
N ILE A 308 -1.92 19.13 5.75
CA ILE A 308 -0.81 18.18 5.83
C ILE A 308 0.16 18.56 6.94
N LYS A 309 0.50 17.61 7.79
CA LYS A 309 1.46 17.79 8.88
C LYS A 309 2.87 17.97 8.33
N THR A 310 3.61 18.90 8.96
CA THR A 310 5.03 19.10 8.69
C THR A 310 5.86 18.59 9.85
N VAL A 311 7.07 18.08 9.55
CA VAL A 311 7.95 17.47 10.53
C VAL A 311 9.37 18.06 10.39
N ASP A 312 10.21 17.88 11.41
CA ASP A 312 11.63 18.13 11.33
C ASP A 312 12.41 16.94 10.71
N ALA A 313 13.73 17.01 10.69
CA ALA A 313 14.58 15.95 10.17
C ALA A 313 14.46 14.63 10.95
N ASP A 314 14.11 14.71 12.23
CA ASP A 314 13.95 13.58 13.14
C ASP A 314 12.51 13.00 13.15
N GLY A 315 11.59 13.68 12.44
CA GLY A 315 10.19 13.25 12.30
C GLY A 315 9.24 13.83 13.34
N ASN A 316 9.68 14.80 14.16
CA ASN A 316 8.81 15.45 15.13
C ASN A 316 7.91 16.49 14.44
N PRO A 317 6.63 16.61 14.83
CA PRO A 317 5.71 17.60 14.26
C PRO A 317 6.23 19.05 14.45
N THR A 318 6.21 19.85 13.37
CA THR A 318 6.62 21.26 13.39
C THR A 318 5.49 22.22 13.05
N GLY A 319 4.38 21.73 12.50
CA GLY A 319 3.24 22.51 12.08
C GLY A 319 2.46 21.81 10.99
N GLU A 320 1.77 22.58 10.17
CA GLU A 320 0.92 22.08 9.08
C GLU A 320 0.94 23.01 7.87
N ARG A 321 0.51 22.50 6.70
CA ARG A 321 0.29 23.26 5.47
C ARG A 321 -1.14 23.08 4.99
N ILE A 322 -1.84 24.19 4.79
CA ILE A 322 -3.19 24.22 4.26
C ILE A 322 -3.13 24.12 2.73
N CYS A 323 -4.05 23.38 2.13
CA CYS A 323 -4.14 23.30 0.68
C CYS A 323 -4.73 24.60 0.10
N SER A 324 -3.84 25.52 -0.28
CA SER A 324 -4.19 26.85 -0.82
C SER A 324 -3.11 27.36 -1.76
N ASP A 325 -3.53 28.04 -2.85
CA ASP A 325 -2.62 28.71 -3.79
C ASP A 325 -1.87 29.91 -3.14
N ALA A 326 -2.42 30.47 -2.04
CA ALA A 326 -1.83 31.62 -1.34
C ALA A 326 -0.70 31.25 -0.38
N GLU A 327 -0.58 29.98 -0.01
CA GLU A 327 0.48 29.45 0.84
C GLU A 327 1.81 29.33 0.10
N PRO A 328 2.96 29.30 0.81
CA PRO A 328 4.25 28.97 0.20
C PRO A 328 4.21 27.57 -0.46
N PHE A 329 4.89 27.44 -1.59
CA PHE A 329 4.92 26.20 -2.34
C PHE A 329 5.45 25.03 -1.48
N SER A 330 4.72 23.92 -1.49
CA SER A 330 5.19 22.63 -0.99
C SER A 330 4.58 21.46 -1.78
N ALA A 331 5.41 20.47 -2.07
CA ALA A 331 5.02 19.28 -2.82
C ALA A 331 5.74 18.03 -2.30
N LEU A 332 5.08 16.89 -2.37
CA LEU A 332 5.64 15.58 -2.02
C LEU A 332 5.91 14.79 -3.30
N ALA A 333 7.16 14.39 -3.50
CA ALA A 333 7.54 13.46 -4.55
C ALA A 333 7.16 12.03 -4.11
N PHE A 334 6.12 11.46 -4.72
CA PHE A 334 5.60 10.15 -4.31
C PHE A 334 6.01 9.01 -5.23
N LYS A 335 6.47 9.32 -6.46
CA LYS A 335 6.91 8.30 -7.42
C LYS A 335 7.95 8.89 -8.37
N VAL A 336 9.02 8.13 -8.61
CA VAL A 336 10.03 8.44 -9.63
C VAL A 336 10.07 7.30 -10.64
N ILE A 337 9.94 7.61 -11.92
CA ILE A 337 10.13 6.64 -13.01
C ILE A 337 11.18 7.16 -13.99
N ASN A 338 11.87 6.25 -14.66
CA ASN A 338 12.76 6.58 -15.76
C ASN A 338 12.04 6.26 -17.06
N ASP A 339 11.86 7.28 -17.89
CA ASP A 339 11.26 7.16 -19.21
C ASP A 339 12.24 7.60 -20.31
N THR A 340 11.87 7.42 -21.57
CA THR A 340 12.63 7.88 -22.74
C THR A 340 12.93 9.37 -22.71
N TYR A 341 12.14 10.16 -21.98
CA TYR A 341 12.31 11.61 -21.79
C TYR A 341 13.18 11.99 -20.59
N GLY A 342 13.71 11.02 -19.85
CA GLY A 342 14.47 11.20 -18.61
C GLY A 342 13.70 10.77 -17.37
N ALA A 343 14.18 11.16 -16.17
CA ALA A 343 13.49 10.90 -14.93
C ALA A 343 12.21 11.76 -14.82
N LEU A 344 11.07 11.10 -14.59
CA LEU A 344 9.79 11.74 -14.27
C LEU A 344 9.55 11.58 -12.77
N THR A 345 9.47 12.71 -12.06
CA THR A 345 9.20 12.77 -10.62
C THR A 345 7.76 13.21 -10.42
N PHE A 346 6.89 12.27 -10.09
CA PHE A 346 5.47 12.56 -9.78
C PHE A 346 5.36 13.20 -8.41
N CYS A 347 4.69 14.34 -8.38
CA CYS A 347 4.50 15.12 -7.18
C CYS A 347 3.04 15.48 -6.97
N ARG A 348 2.58 15.41 -5.72
CA ARG A 348 1.37 16.06 -5.24
C ARG A 348 1.74 17.44 -4.70
N ILE A 349 1.12 18.48 -5.23
CA ILE A 349 1.28 19.85 -4.71
C ILE A 349 0.27 20.03 -3.57
N TYR A 350 0.79 20.26 -2.36
CA TYR A 350 -0.03 20.49 -1.18
C TYR A 350 -0.35 21.95 -0.95
N SER A 351 0.57 22.87 -1.29
CA SER A 351 0.35 24.30 -1.14
C SER A 351 1.09 25.11 -2.20
N GLY A 352 0.61 26.31 -2.45
CA GLY A 352 1.25 27.29 -3.30
C GLY A 352 1.10 27.03 -4.79
N VAL A 353 1.92 27.77 -5.54
CA VAL A 353 1.96 27.75 -7.00
C VAL A 353 3.40 27.59 -7.46
N ILE A 354 3.63 26.74 -8.45
CA ILE A 354 4.92 26.52 -9.08
C ILE A 354 4.86 26.78 -10.57
N SER A 355 5.83 27.50 -11.11
CA SER A 355 5.94 27.78 -12.53
C SER A 355 7.28 27.30 -13.07
N LYS A 356 7.31 27.02 -14.36
CA LYS A 356 8.54 26.64 -15.07
C LYS A 356 9.63 27.68 -14.88
N GLY A 357 10.85 27.24 -14.61
CA GLY A 357 12.02 28.08 -14.37
C GLY A 357 12.24 28.48 -12.91
N MET A 358 11.28 28.26 -12.02
CA MET A 358 11.45 28.49 -10.58
C MET A 358 12.45 27.53 -9.96
N SER A 359 13.09 27.98 -8.88
CA SER A 359 14.00 27.17 -8.06
C SER A 359 13.31 26.79 -6.77
N VAL A 360 13.41 25.52 -6.40
CA VAL A 360 12.87 24.95 -5.17
C VAL A 360 13.98 24.33 -4.33
N VAL A 361 13.70 24.05 -3.10
CA VAL A 361 14.59 23.31 -2.20
C VAL A 361 13.97 21.93 -1.95
N ASN A 362 14.75 20.88 -2.17
CA ASN A 362 14.50 19.58 -1.59
C ASN A 362 14.89 19.65 -0.12
N SER A 363 13.94 19.88 0.75
CA SER A 363 14.18 20.08 2.19
C SER A 363 14.59 18.79 2.90
N THR A 364 14.21 17.64 2.38
CA THR A 364 14.61 16.34 2.93
C THR A 364 16.11 16.11 2.81
N ARG A 365 16.73 16.62 1.72
CA ARG A 365 18.15 16.44 1.40
C ARG A 365 18.98 17.71 1.53
N GLY A 366 18.35 18.86 1.73
CA GLY A 366 19.01 20.16 1.78
C GLY A 366 19.59 20.61 0.42
N LYS A 367 19.05 20.12 -0.70
CA LYS A 367 19.53 20.38 -2.05
C LYS A 367 18.59 21.33 -2.80
N ARG A 368 19.15 22.13 -3.70
CA ARG A 368 18.37 23.02 -4.59
C ARG A 368 18.13 22.34 -5.93
N GLU A 369 16.91 22.46 -6.43
CA GLU A 369 16.48 21.99 -7.74
C GLU A 369 15.91 23.15 -8.55
N LYS A 370 16.13 23.12 -9.85
CA LYS A 370 15.49 24.06 -10.77
C LYS A 370 14.42 23.34 -11.56
N ILE A 371 13.20 23.86 -11.50
CA ILE A 371 12.06 23.29 -12.23
C ILE A 371 12.21 23.62 -13.72
N GLY A 372 12.52 22.61 -14.50
CA GLY A 372 12.62 22.70 -15.95
C GLY A 372 11.25 22.58 -16.60
N ARG A 373 10.91 21.38 -17.05
CA ARG A 373 9.66 21.02 -17.68
C ARG A 373 8.72 20.36 -16.68
N MET A 374 7.44 20.74 -16.74
CA MET A 374 6.36 20.13 -15.97
C MET A 374 5.34 19.52 -16.93
N VAL A 375 4.77 18.39 -16.57
CA VAL A 375 3.79 17.67 -17.38
C VAL A 375 2.63 17.17 -16.53
N GLU A 376 1.43 17.27 -17.04
CA GLU A 376 0.27 16.52 -16.56
C GLU A 376 0.22 15.21 -17.33
N MET A 377 0.18 14.10 -16.57
CA MET A 377 0.22 12.78 -17.18
C MET A 377 -1.19 12.26 -17.49
N PHE A 378 -1.30 11.64 -18.65
CA PHE A 378 -2.43 10.80 -19.00
C PHE A 378 -1.87 9.42 -19.40
N ALA A 379 -1.74 8.56 -18.41
CA ALA A 379 -1.03 7.29 -18.54
C ALA A 379 0.39 7.47 -19.12
N LYS A 380 0.61 7.16 -20.41
CA LYS A 380 1.89 7.36 -21.11
C LYS A 380 2.07 8.76 -21.70
N GLU A 381 0.98 9.48 -21.91
CA GLU A 381 1.05 10.77 -22.56
C GLU A 381 1.42 11.86 -21.58
N ALA A 382 2.44 12.64 -21.92
CA ALA A 382 2.96 13.72 -21.11
C ALA A 382 2.56 15.08 -21.72
N ASN A 383 1.55 15.73 -21.15
CA ASN A 383 1.04 17.02 -21.62
C ASN A 383 1.80 18.16 -20.91
N PRO A 384 2.60 18.98 -21.63
CA PRO A 384 3.35 20.06 -21.03
C PRO A 384 2.45 21.12 -20.41
N ILE A 385 2.81 21.54 -19.18
CA ILE A 385 2.16 22.64 -18.46
C ILE A 385 3.21 23.68 -18.03
N GLU A 386 2.81 24.94 -17.99
CA GLU A 386 3.70 26.05 -17.59
C GLU A 386 3.56 26.40 -16.10
N GLU A 387 2.45 26.03 -15.47
CA GLU A 387 2.13 26.33 -14.07
C GLU A 387 1.35 25.17 -13.46
N ALA A 388 1.61 24.88 -12.18
CA ALA A 388 0.84 23.93 -11.38
C ALA A 388 0.59 24.49 -9.98
N ARG A 389 -0.50 24.05 -9.33
CA ARG A 389 -1.07 24.69 -8.14
C ARG A 389 -1.42 23.69 -7.05
N ALA A 390 -1.71 24.20 -5.86
CA ALA A 390 -2.21 23.40 -4.74
C ALA A 390 -3.32 22.44 -5.22
N GLY A 391 -3.26 21.18 -4.80
CA GLY A 391 -4.21 20.13 -5.17
C GLY A 391 -3.89 19.39 -6.48
N ASP A 392 -2.95 19.86 -7.30
CA ASP A 392 -2.58 19.17 -8.55
C ASP A 392 -1.65 17.98 -8.30
N ILE A 393 -1.79 16.96 -9.15
CA ILE A 393 -0.87 15.83 -9.27
C ILE A 393 -0.20 15.94 -10.64
N ILE A 394 1.11 16.18 -10.66
CA ILE A 394 1.90 16.42 -11.87
C ILE A 394 3.22 15.64 -11.85
N ALA A 395 3.94 15.64 -12.96
CA ALA A 395 5.31 15.16 -12.99
C ALA A 395 6.30 16.28 -13.39
N PHE A 396 7.38 16.39 -12.60
CA PHE A 396 8.56 17.18 -12.96
C PHE A 396 9.50 16.32 -13.79
N VAL A 397 10.06 16.91 -14.86
CA VAL A 397 10.97 16.21 -15.77
C VAL A 397 12.41 16.52 -15.40
N SER A 398 13.22 15.45 -15.27
CA SER A 398 14.68 15.52 -15.10
C SER A 398 15.15 16.17 -13.79
N LEU A 399 14.46 15.98 -12.68
CA LEU A 399 15.01 16.27 -11.37
C LEU A 399 16.14 15.27 -11.03
N THR A 400 17.26 15.75 -10.50
CA THR A 400 18.46 14.92 -10.27
C THR A 400 18.69 14.58 -8.80
N GLU A 401 18.27 15.47 -7.91
CA GLU A 401 18.51 15.39 -6.46
C GLU A 401 17.24 15.02 -5.67
N THR A 402 16.20 14.56 -6.37
CA THR A 402 14.90 14.24 -5.77
C THR A 402 14.56 12.77 -5.97
N ASP A 403 14.27 12.07 -4.89
CA ASP A 403 13.82 10.68 -4.89
C ASP A 403 12.39 10.56 -4.32
N THR A 404 11.83 9.35 -4.37
CA THR A 404 10.52 9.06 -3.79
C THR A 404 10.52 9.30 -2.29
N GLY A 405 9.56 10.08 -1.79
CA GLY A 405 9.42 10.46 -0.39
C GLY A 405 10.02 11.83 -0.05
N ASP A 406 10.72 12.48 -0.98
CA ASP A 406 11.33 13.79 -0.76
C ASP A 406 10.29 14.92 -0.83
N THR A 407 10.50 15.96 -0.04
CA THR A 407 9.70 17.19 -0.06
C THR A 407 10.41 18.28 -0.87
N LEU A 408 9.67 18.86 -1.82
CA LEU A 408 10.08 20.06 -2.55
C LEU A 408 9.30 21.26 -2.00
N CYS A 409 9.99 22.35 -1.67
CA CYS A 409 9.34 23.53 -1.10
C CYS A 409 10.01 24.83 -1.52
N ASP A 410 9.34 25.94 -1.20
CA ASP A 410 9.93 27.28 -1.34
C ASP A 410 11.13 27.43 -0.40
N ALA A 411 12.22 27.97 -0.93
CA ALA A 411 13.43 28.24 -0.15
C ALA A 411 13.23 29.27 0.97
N ALA A 412 12.24 30.15 0.84
CA ALA A 412 11.93 31.16 1.84
C ALA A 412 11.11 30.59 3.03
N ALA A 413 10.42 29.46 2.83
CA ALA A 413 9.59 28.80 3.86
C ALA A 413 9.80 27.28 3.84
N PRO A 414 11.02 26.80 4.17
CA PRO A 414 11.34 25.39 4.08
C PRO A 414 10.54 24.55 5.08
N VAL A 415 9.96 23.46 4.61
CA VAL A 415 9.22 22.48 5.41
C VAL A 415 9.56 21.08 4.93
N ILE A 416 9.44 20.08 5.79
CA ILE A 416 9.42 18.67 5.43
C ILE A 416 8.01 18.18 5.69
N LEU A 417 7.35 17.66 4.64
CA LEU A 417 6.04 17.04 4.79
C LEU A 417 6.21 15.66 5.45
N GLU A 418 5.20 15.25 6.20
CA GLU A 418 5.21 13.97 6.89
C GLU A 418 5.64 12.83 5.94
N ARG A 419 6.64 12.07 6.38
CA ARG A 419 7.29 11.04 5.57
C ARG A 419 6.40 9.84 5.32
N MET A 420 6.52 9.26 4.14
CA MET A 420 5.94 7.94 3.85
C MET A 420 6.69 6.87 4.63
N ARG A 421 5.95 5.92 5.21
CA ARG A 421 6.53 4.74 5.84
C ARG A 421 6.56 3.61 4.81
N PHE A 422 7.74 3.11 4.54
CA PHE A 422 7.92 1.98 3.64
C PHE A 422 8.19 0.70 4.44
N PRO A 423 7.54 -0.42 4.11
CA PRO A 423 7.82 -1.70 4.75
C PRO A 423 9.23 -2.17 4.40
N ASP A 424 9.87 -2.84 5.33
CA ASP A 424 11.16 -3.47 5.06
C ASP A 424 11.01 -4.65 4.10
N PRO A 425 11.96 -4.84 3.15
CA PRO A 425 11.93 -5.94 2.23
C PRO A 425 12.06 -7.28 2.96
N VAL A 426 11.30 -8.28 2.52
CA VAL A 426 11.19 -9.59 3.20
C VAL A 426 11.98 -10.71 2.52
N ILE A 427 12.26 -10.60 1.23
CA ILE A 427 13.08 -11.58 0.51
C ILE A 427 14.36 -10.97 -0.06
N SER A 428 15.37 -11.80 -0.23
CA SER A 428 16.67 -11.41 -0.77
C SER A 428 17.08 -12.39 -1.85
N VAL A 429 17.62 -11.88 -2.96
CA VAL A 429 18.19 -12.68 -4.04
C VAL A 429 19.58 -12.15 -4.39
N SER A 430 20.48 -13.04 -4.81
CA SER A 430 21.71 -12.61 -5.45
C SER A 430 21.42 -12.25 -6.90
N VAL A 431 21.99 -11.13 -7.36
CA VAL A 431 21.81 -10.66 -8.73
C VAL A 431 23.17 -10.40 -9.38
N GLU A 432 23.31 -10.80 -10.61
CA GLU A 432 24.53 -10.60 -11.39
C GLU A 432 24.20 -10.28 -12.85
N ALA A 433 25.06 -9.52 -13.50
CA ALA A 433 24.92 -9.27 -14.93
C ALA A 433 25.13 -10.58 -15.71
N LYS A 434 24.34 -10.78 -16.77
CA LYS A 434 24.45 -11.96 -17.63
C LYS A 434 25.82 -12.07 -18.32
N THR A 435 26.45 -10.93 -18.59
CA THR A 435 27.80 -10.87 -19.16
C THR A 435 28.69 -9.93 -18.35
N LYS A 436 30.01 -10.26 -18.30
CA LYS A 436 30.99 -9.40 -17.59
C LYS A 436 31.10 -7.99 -18.20
N ALA A 437 30.85 -7.87 -19.50
CA ALA A 437 30.88 -6.58 -20.20
C ALA A 437 29.76 -5.63 -19.76
N ASP A 438 28.64 -6.17 -19.27
CA ASP A 438 27.47 -5.41 -18.87
C ASP A 438 27.47 -5.06 -17.37
N GLN A 439 28.46 -5.48 -16.60
CA GLN A 439 28.49 -5.33 -15.13
C GLN A 439 28.31 -3.88 -14.67
N GLU A 440 28.98 -2.92 -15.30
CA GLU A 440 28.88 -1.50 -14.95
C GLU A 440 27.49 -0.92 -15.28
N LYS A 441 26.97 -1.28 -16.47
CA LYS A 441 25.62 -0.88 -16.88
C LYS A 441 24.55 -1.50 -15.96
N PHE A 442 24.77 -2.77 -15.59
CA PHE A 442 23.88 -3.50 -14.67
C PHE A 442 23.81 -2.83 -13.29
N SER A 443 24.97 -2.52 -12.70
CA SER A 443 25.04 -1.82 -11.42
C SER A 443 24.37 -0.44 -11.48
N THR A 444 24.59 0.30 -12.58
CA THR A 444 23.93 1.61 -12.80
C THR A 444 22.41 1.45 -12.94
N ALA A 445 21.95 0.44 -13.67
CA ALA A 445 20.53 0.16 -13.84
C ALA A 445 19.86 -0.26 -12.50
N LEU A 446 20.51 -1.12 -11.71
CA LEU A 446 20.04 -1.47 -10.37
C LEU A 446 19.92 -0.24 -9.47
N GLY A 447 20.90 0.63 -9.48
CA GLY A 447 20.85 1.89 -8.73
C GLY A 447 19.65 2.76 -9.12
N LYS A 448 19.29 2.81 -10.41
CA LYS A 448 18.08 3.52 -10.88
C LYS A 448 16.80 2.86 -10.38
N MET A 449 16.73 1.52 -10.37
CA MET A 449 15.54 0.79 -9.87
C MET A 449 15.34 1.04 -8.37
N VAL A 450 16.41 0.98 -7.57
CA VAL A 450 16.37 1.25 -6.12
C VAL A 450 15.97 2.71 -5.81
N ARG A 451 16.42 3.68 -6.63
CA ARG A 451 15.94 5.08 -6.48
C ARG A 451 14.46 5.25 -6.79
N ALA A 452 13.96 4.50 -7.77
CA ALA A 452 12.55 4.55 -8.16
C ALA A 452 11.64 3.84 -7.15
N ASP A 453 12.16 2.82 -6.47
CA ASP A 453 11.40 1.99 -5.54
C ASP A 453 12.08 1.87 -4.18
N PRO A 454 11.62 2.61 -3.15
CA PRO A 454 12.20 2.59 -1.81
C PRO A 454 12.07 1.25 -1.06
N SER A 455 11.23 0.31 -1.52
CA SER A 455 11.14 -1.04 -0.96
C SER A 455 12.23 -1.98 -1.46
N LEU A 456 12.95 -1.57 -2.52
CA LEU A 456 14.15 -2.26 -2.96
C LEU A 456 15.36 -1.79 -2.16
N ARG A 457 16.18 -2.74 -1.73
CA ARG A 457 17.49 -2.44 -1.13
C ARG A 457 18.58 -3.21 -1.86
N LEU A 458 19.67 -2.52 -2.13
CA LEU A 458 20.86 -3.07 -2.77
C LEU A 458 22.01 -3.08 -1.77
N GLU A 459 22.55 -4.26 -1.54
CA GLU A 459 23.67 -4.46 -0.62
C GLU A 459 24.74 -5.32 -1.33
N THR A 460 25.98 -5.10 -0.95
CA THR A 460 27.05 -6.03 -1.35
C THR A 460 27.41 -6.89 -0.14
N ASP A 461 27.23 -8.18 -0.27
CA ASP A 461 27.66 -9.12 0.76
C ASP A 461 29.18 -9.05 0.89
N ARG A 462 29.67 -8.77 2.11
CA ARG A 462 31.10 -8.54 2.38
C ARG A 462 31.94 -9.80 2.30
N ASP A 463 31.32 -10.94 2.57
CA ASP A 463 32.00 -12.23 2.63
C ASP A 463 32.08 -12.88 1.25
N THR A 464 31.01 -12.76 0.46
CA THR A 464 30.90 -13.38 -0.87
C THR A 464 31.18 -12.41 -2.02
N GLY A 465 31.15 -11.10 -1.76
CA GLY A 465 31.22 -10.07 -2.80
C GLY A 465 30.00 -10.03 -3.73
N GLN A 466 28.94 -10.81 -3.42
CA GLN A 466 27.73 -10.86 -4.22
C GLN A 466 26.90 -9.59 -4.06
N THR A 467 26.30 -9.17 -5.14
CA THR A 467 25.29 -8.12 -5.10
C THR A 467 23.95 -8.74 -4.69
N ILE A 468 23.40 -8.31 -3.57
CA ILE A 468 22.14 -8.79 -3.01
C ILE A 468 21.07 -7.73 -3.25
N LEU A 469 20.00 -8.12 -3.94
CA LEU A 469 18.80 -7.33 -4.13
C LEU A 469 17.70 -7.83 -3.18
N ARG A 470 17.16 -6.95 -2.37
CA ARG A 470 16.05 -7.26 -1.47
C ARG A 470 14.76 -6.60 -1.97
N GLY A 471 13.62 -7.30 -1.80
CA GLY A 471 12.31 -6.82 -2.23
C GLY A 471 11.17 -7.44 -1.44
N MET A 472 9.94 -7.07 -1.79
CA MET A 472 8.72 -7.45 -1.08
C MET A 472 8.22 -8.86 -1.41
N GLY A 473 8.60 -9.40 -2.57
CA GLY A 473 8.19 -10.72 -3.02
C GLY A 473 8.98 -11.17 -4.26
N GLU A 474 8.80 -12.44 -4.64
CA GLU A 474 9.48 -13.03 -5.78
C GLU A 474 9.09 -12.31 -7.08
N LEU A 475 7.79 -12.07 -7.27
CA LEU A 475 7.28 -11.34 -8.43
C LEU A 475 7.83 -9.92 -8.51
N HIS A 476 7.97 -9.23 -7.38
CA HIS A 476 8.55 -7.89 -7.33
C HIS A 476 9.99 -7.87 -7.87
N LEU A 477 10.82 -8.84 -7.46
CA LEU A 477 12.21 -8.95 -7.92
C LEU A 477 12.32 -9.37 -9.38
N GLU A 478 11.48 -10.30 -9.85
CA GLU A 478 11.40 -10.69 -11.26
C GLU A 478 11.02 -9.50 -12.15
N VAL A 479 9.99 -8.76 -11.77
CA VAL A 479 9.54 -7.56 -12.51
C VAL A 479 10.65 -6.50 -12.55
N THR A 480 11.38 -6.31 -11.45
CA THR A 480 12.49 -5.37 -11.40
C THR A 480 13.59 -5.71 -12.41
N LEU A 481 13.98 -6.98 -12.51
CA LEU A 481 14.99 -7.42 -13.49
C LEU A 481 14.46 -7.35 -14.93
N ASP A 482 13.20 -7.67 -15.15
CA ASP A 482 12.61 -7.56 -16.48
C ASP A 482 12.48 -6.10 -16.94
N ARG A 483 12.17 -5.18 -16.04
CA ARG A 483 12.21 -3.73 -16.32
C ARG A 483 13.62 -3.26 -16.69
N MET A 484 14.67 -3.76 -16.04
CA MET A 484 16.04 -3.44 -16.42
C MET A 484 16.34 -3.89 -17.85
N ARG A 485 15.81 -5.06 -18.25
CA ARG A 485 15.92 -5.55 -19.63
C ARG A 485 15.18 -4.66 -20.61
N THR A 486 13.94 -4.29 -20.34
CA THR A 486 13.08 -3.54 -21.25
C THR A 486 13.39 -2.05 -21.30
N GLU A 487 13.70 -1.41 -20.15
CA GLU A 487 13.94 0.03 -20.05
C GLU A 487 15.41 0.42 -20.33
N VAL A 488 16.35 -0.43 -19.94
CA VAL A 488 17.80 -0.11 -20.00
C VAL A 488 18.56 -1.00 -20.96
N GLY A 489 17.97 -2.13 -21.41
CA GLY A 489 18.59 -3.08 -22.33
C GLY A 489 19.71 -3.92 -21.67
N VAL A 490 19.60 -4.17 -20.37
CA VAL A 490 20.59 -4.95 -19.61
C VAL A 490 19.93 -6.15 -18.95
N GLU A 491 20.47 -7.35 -19.20
CA GLU A 491 19.96 -8.58 -18.62
C GLU A 491 20.78 -9.00 -17.39
N GLY A 492 20.08 -9.49 -16.37
CA GLY A 492 20.67 -10.06 -15.17
C GLY A 492 20.15 -11.46 -14.85
N ASN A 493 20.97 -12.24 -14.16
CA ASN A 493 20.58 -13.50 -13.56
C ASN A 493 20.21 -13.28 -12.10
N MET A 494 19.20 -14.02 -11.64
CA MET A 494 18.76 -14.05 -10.25
C MET A 494 19.18 -15.40 -9.64
N GLY A 495 19.88 -15.36 -8.50
CA GLY A 495 20.19 -16.52 -7.69
C GLY A 495 19.00 -16.98 -6.85
N ARG A 496 19.18 -18.05 -6.07
CA ARG A 496 18.13 -18.52 -5.15
C ARG A 496 17.71 -17.38 -4.23
N PRO A 497 16.40 -17.18 -4.03
CA PRO A 497 15.91 -16.23 -3.05
C PRO A 497 16.47 -16.53 -1.67
N GLN A 498 16.92 -15.50 -0.95
CA GLN A 498 17.33 -15.62 0.43
C GLN A 498 16.25 -15.04 1.34
N VAL A 499 16.04 -15.71 2.47
CA VAL A 499 15.09 -15.28 3.49
C VAL A 499 15.73 -14.21 4.37
N ALA A 500 15.06 -13.12 4.62
CA ALA A 500 15.51 -12.08 5.55
C ALA A 500 15.30 -12.53 6.99
N TYR A 501 16.21 -13.38 7.49
CA TYR A 501 16.19 -13.78 8.89
C TYR A 501 16.49 -12.61 9.82
N ARG A 502 16.03 -12.72 11.06
CA ARG A 502 16.32 -11.82 12.17
C ARG A 502 16.84 -12.62 13.36
N GLU A 503 17.39 -11.93 14.34
CA GLU A 503 17.73 -12.53 15.62
C GLU A 503 16.90 -11.84 16.72
N ALA A 504 16.57 -12.59 17.76
CA ALA A 504 15.94 -12.05 18.95
C ALA A 504 16.47 -12.74 20.19
N ILE A 505 16.27 -12.12 21.36
CA ILE A 505 16.64 -12.70 22.65
C ILE A 505 15.40 -13.25 23.35
N THR A 506 15.58 -14.29 24.16
CA THR A 506 14.48 -14.95 24.87
C THR A 506 14.52 -14.75 26.38
N LYS A 507 15.64 -14.25 26.92
CA LYS A 507 15.85 -14.08 28.37
C LYS A 507 16.46 -12.71 28.64
N PRO A 508 16.07 -12.06 29.72
CA PRO A 508 16.76 -10.86 30.19
C PRO A 508 18.18 -11.20 30.63
N VAL A 509 19.11 -10.30 30.39
CA VAL A 509 20.49 -10.39 30.86
C VAL A 509 21.01 -9.02 31.27
N GLU A 510 21.65 -8.98 32.42
CA GLU A 510 22.42 -7.83 32.87
C GLU A 510 23.89 -8.12 32.64
N TYR A 511 24.59 -7.22 31.96
CA TYR A 511 25.99 -7.41 31.63
C TYR A 511 26.81 -6.15 31.84
N VAL A 512 28.03 -6.36 32.36
CA VAL A 512 29.02 -5.29 32.55
C VAL A 512 30.16 -5.56 31.60
N TYR A 513 30.49 -4.59 30.77
CA TYR A 513 31.64 -4.67 29.87
C TYR A 513 32.60 -3.52 30.10
N THR A 514 33.88 -3.84 30.30
CA THR A 514 34.95 -2.88 30.47
C THR A 514 35.88 -2.92 29.26
N HIS A 515 35.88 -1.86 28.44
CA HIS A 515 36.85 -1.64 27.39
C HIS A 515 38.08 -0.98 28.01
N LYS A 516 39.23 -1.67 27.94
CA LYS A 516 40.51 -1.12 28.38
C LYS A 516 41.61 -1.48 27.37
N LYS A 517 42.20 -0.45 26.76
CA LYS A 517 43.31 -0.65 25.84
C LYS A 517 44.41 0.40 26.12
N GLN A 518 45.63 -0.05 26.33
CA GLN A 518 46.80 0.81 26.48
C GLN A 518 47.84 0.44 25.40
N THR A 519 48.09 1.38 24.50
CA THR A 519 49.12 1.26 23.47
C THR A 519 49.86 2.56 23.39
N GLY A 520 50.99 2.69 24.12
CA GLY A 520 52.03 3.72 23.98
C GLY A 520 51.56 5.16 23.64
N GLY A 521 50.58 5.72 24.35
CA GLY A 521 49.96 7.02 24.15
C GLY A 521 48.72 7.18 25.02
N SER A 522 47.75 8.05 24.66
CA SER A 522 46.49 8.13 25.38
C SER A 522 45.77 6.79 25.33
N GLY A 523 45.38 6.22 26.51
CA GLY A 523 44.66 4.96 26.65
C GLY A 523 43.22 5.07 26.16
N GLN A 524 42.54 3.94 26.15
CA GLN A 524 41.07 3.86 25.94
C GLN A 524 40.45 3.17 27.15
N TYR A 525 39.48 3.82 27.79
CA TYR A 525 38.76 3.25 28.91
C TYR A 525 37.27 3.61 28.84
N ALA A 526 36.40 2.63 28.92
CA ALA A 526 34.97 2.81 29.14
C ALA A 526 34.37 1.55 29.77
N GLU A 527 33.56 1.70 30.81
CA GLU A 527 32.76 0.62 31.35
C GLU A 527 31.29 0.96 31.21
N VAL A 528 30.52 0.03 30.72
CA VAL A 528 29.07 0.15 30.58
C VAL A 528 28.40 -1.04 31.23
N LYS A 529 27.32 -0.79 31.97
CA LYS A 529 26.45 -1.80 32.60
C LYS A 529 25.07 -1.67 31.97
N ILE A 530 24.66 -2.66 31.21
CA ILE A 530 23.43 -2.62 30.43
C ILE A 530 22.57 -3.86 30.75
N ILE A 531 21.27 -3.63 30.92
CA ILE A 531 20.27 -4.69 30.99
C ILE A 531 19.65 -4.81 29.60
N PHE A 532 19.70 -6.01 29.02
CA PHE A 532 19.01 -6.36 27.79
C PHE A 532 17.78 -7.21 28.11
N GLU A 533 16.62 -6.80 27.66
CA GLU A 533 15.35 -7.47 27.93
C GLU A 533 14.65 -7.75 26.60
N PRO A 534 14.04 -8.95 26.40
CA PRO A 534 13.19 -9.20 25.26
C PRO A 534 11.93 -8.30 25.33
N ARG A 535 11.45 -7.88 24.16
CA ARG A 535 10.18 -7.17 24.00
C ARG A 535 9.18 -8.03 23.21
N GLU A 536 7.93 -7.60 23.17
CA GLU A 536 6.93 -8.21 22.32
C GLU A 536 7.31 -8.05 20.84
N ARG A 537 6.85 -8.97 20.03
CA ARG A 537 7.21 -9.00 18.61
C ARG A 537 6.65 -7.81 17.84
N GLY A 538 7.52 -7.20 17.04
CA GLY A 538 7.21 -6.01 16.26
C GLY A 538 7.41 -4.70 17.02
N GLU A 539 7.77 -4.73 18.29
CA GLU A 539 8.04 -3.51 19.06
C GLU A 539 9.42 -2.88 18.80
N GLY A 540 10.30 -3.63 18.15
CA GLY A 540 11.62 -3.15 17.73
C GLY A 540 12.58 -2.87 18.87
N PHE A 541 13.60 -2.04 18.58
CA PHE A 541 14.64 -1.65 19.54
C PHE A 541 14.25 -0.42 20.34
N GLU A 542 14.44 -0.49 21.67
CA GLU A 542 14.27 0.63 22.59
C GLU A 542 15.52 0.81 23.43
N PHE A 543 16.02 2.05 23.51
CA PHE A 543 17.10 2.42 24.43
C PHE A 543 16.55 3.23 25.60
N VAL A 544 16.92 2.87 26.82
CA VAL A 544 16.50 3.56 28.04
C VAL A 544 17.73 3.96 28.84
N ASP A 545 17.82 5.25 29.17
CA ASP A 545 18.82 5.77 30.09
C ASP A 545 18.28 5.80 31.52
N LYS A 546 18.97 5.09 32.43
CA LYS A 546 18.70 5.08 33.87
C LYS A 546 19.96 5.41 34.68
N ILE A 547 20.90 6.16 34.12
CA ILE A 547 22.12 6.57 34.84
C ILE A 547 21.74 7.49 35.99
N VAL A 548 22.24 7.15 37.19
CA VAL A 548 22.13 7.95 38.42
C VAL A 548 23.52 8.37 38.90
N GLY A 549 23.64 9.60 39.35
CA GLY A 549 24.89 10.09 39.95
C GLY A 549 26.03 10.42 38.97
N GLY A 550 25.78 10.39 37.65
CA GLY A 550 26.77 10.77 36.62
C GLY A 550 27.90 9.75 36.43
N SER A 551 27.67 8.47 36.76
CA SER A 551 28.65 7.39 36.55
C SER A 551 29.07 7.23 35.09
N VAL A 552 28.18 7.61 34.13
CA VAL A 552 28.51 7.86 32.72
C VAL A 552 28.19 9.32 32.43
N PRO A 553 29.15 10.14 31.93
CA PRO A 553 28.87 11.51 31.53
C PRO A 553 27.78 11.60 30.45
N ARG A 554 26.88 12.58 30.56
CA ARG A 554 25.73 12.74 29.66
C ARG A 554 26.12 12.83 28.20
N GLU A 555 27.28 13.39 27.91
CA GLU A 555 27.82 13.52 26.55
C GLU A 555 28.20 12.18 25.90
N TYR A 556 28.40 11.10 26.67
CA TYR A 556 28.74 9.76 26.17
C TYR A 556 27.54 8.84 26.04
N ILE A 557 26.39 9.16 26.66
CA ILE A 557 25.17 8.34 26.59
C ILE A 557 24.67 8.17 25.14
N PRO A 558 24.62 9.23 24.29
CA PRO A 558 24.28 9.07 22.87
C PRO A 558 25.24 8.16 22.11
N SER A 559 26.51 8.10 22.53
CA SER A 559 27.50 7.21 21.90
C SER A 559 27.28 5.74 22.26
N VAL A 560 26.79 5.46 23.48
CA VAL A 560 26.34 4.11 23.87
C VAL A 560 25.17 3.69 23.01
N GLU A 561 24.15 4.52 22.90
CA GLU A 561 22.97 4.24 22.06
C GLU A 561 23.34 4.00 20.60
N LYS A 562 24.21 4.87 20.06
CA LYS A 562 24.72 4.74 18.68
C LYS A 562 25.46 3.41 18.51
N GLY A 563 26.30 3.03 19.46
CA GLY A 563 27.02 1.75 19.43
C GLY A 563 26.06 0.55 19.39
N LEU A 564 24.99 0.58 20.19
CA LEU A 564 23.97 -0.46 20.18
C LEU A 564 23.18 -0.48 18.85
N LYS A 565 22.81 0.70 18.30
CA LYS A 565 22.12 0.81 17.01
C LYS A 565 22.94 0.25 15.85
N VAL A 566 24.25 0.47 15.88
CA VAL A 566 25.13 -0.11 14.84
C VAL A 566 25.28 -1.62 15.05
N GLN A 567 25.48 -2.08 16.27
CA GLN A 567 25.75 -3.49 16.53
C GLN A 567 24.53 -4.40 16.40
N LYS A 568 23.31 -3.88 16.61
CA LYS A 568 22.09 -4.67 16.43
C LYS A 568 21.87 -5.14 14.98
N GLU A 569 22.48 -4.47 14.01
CA GLU A 569 22.42 -4.87 12.60
C GLU A 569 23.27 -6.11 12.30
N ASP A 570 24.18 -6.47 13.22
CA ASP A 570 25.08 -7.61 13.13
C ASP A 570 24.87 -8.49 14.39
N GLY A 571 23.97 -9.44 14.28
CA GLY A 571 23.57 -10.32 15.38
C GLY A 571 24.66 -11.30 15.84
N VAL A 572 24.36 -12.03 16.89
CA VAL A 572 25.36 -12.85 17.60
C VAL A 572 25.37 -14.34 17.23
N LEU A 573 24.33 -14.82 16.52
CA LEU A 573 24.21 -16.22 16.09
C LEU A 573 24.71 -16.42 14.66
N ALA A 574 24.11 -15.73 13.73
CA ALA A 574 24.38 -15.86 12.30
C ALA A 574 24.60 -14.51 11.60
N GLY A 575 24.71 -13.42 12.38
CA GLY A 575 24.93 -12.07 11.87
C GLY A 575 23.68 -11.45 11.26
N TYR A 576 22.50 -11.89 11.62
CA TYR A 576 21.26 -11.24 11.20
C TYR A 576 20.88 -10.10 12.16
N PRO A 577 20.19 -9.06 11.69
CA PRO A 577 19.76 -7.96 12.55
C PRO A 577 18.98 -8.46 13.77
N THR A 578 19.35 -7.97 14.96
CA THR A 578 18.64 -8.29 16.20
C THR A 578 17.50 -7.29 16.40
N VAL A 579 16.30 -7.81 16.70
CA VAL A 579 15.06 -7.05 16.86
C VAL A 579 14.38 -7.34 18.19
N ASP A 580 13.38 -6.54 18.55
CA ASP A 580 12.46 -6.75 19.67
C ASP A 580 13.17 -6.92 21.02
N PHE A 581 14.02 -5.94 21.34
CA PHE A 581 14.69 -5.88 22.63
C PHE A 581 14.81 -4.45 23.16
N ARG A 582 14.85 -4.35 24.50
CA ARG A 582 15.16 -3.12 25.22
C ARG A 582 16.57 -3.20 25.78
N ALA A 583 17.33 -2.14 25.63
CA ALA A 583 18.62 -1.95 26.27
C ALA A 583 18.54 -0.82 27.28
N THR A 584 18.66 -1.12 28.57
CA THR A 584 18.63 -0.14 29.65
C THR A 584 20.04 0.07 30.18
N LEU A 585 20.61 1.25 29.95
CA LEU A 585 21.89 1.66 30.51
C LEU A 585 21.67 2.07 31.97
N ILE A 586 22.23 1.31 32.94
CA ILE A 586 21.99 1.49 34.35
C ILE A 586 23.20 2.03 35.11
N ASP A 587 24.42 1.74 34.66
CA ASP A 587 25.66 2.17 35.32
C ASP A 587 26.85 2.13 34.37
N GLY A 588 28.00 2.65 34.76
CA GLY A 588 29.27 2.57 34.05
C GLY A 588 30.39 3.27 34.78
N LYS A 589 31.58 3.29 34.15
CA LYS A 589 32.72 4.05 34.63
C LYS A 589 33.47 4.71 33.48
N TYR A 590 34.02 5.86 33.77
CA TYR A 590 34.86 6.60 32.84
C TYR A 590 36.19 6.99 33.48
N HIS A 591 37.11 7.40 32.69
CA HIS A 591 38.43 7.96 33.10
C HIS A 591 38.63 9.32 32.45
N ASP A 592 38.97 10.31 33.22
CA ASP A 592 39.01 11.72 32.78
C ASP A 592 39.89 11.97 31.55
N VAL A 593 40.91 11.15 31.30
CA VAL A 593 41.86 11.31 30.20
C VAL A 593 41.64 10.29 29.09
N ASP A 594 41.25 9.04 29.43
CA ASP A 594 41.25 7.92 28.50
C ASP A 594 39.81 7.59 27.97
N SER A 595 38.79 8.34 28.41
CA SER A 595 37.42 8.17 27.95
C SER A 595 37.02 9.19 26.90
N ASN A 596 36.36 8.74 25.86
CA ASN A 596 35.75 9.57 24.83
C ASN A 596 34.54 8.88 24.19
N ALA A 597 33.82 9.62 23.36
CA ALA A 597 32.61 9.13 22.68
C ALA A 597 32.83 7.82 21.92
N LEU A 598 33.93 7.71 21.18
CA LEU A 598 34.27 6.52 20.40
C LEU A 598 34.53 5.29 21.30
N THR A 599 35.18 5.51 22.46
CA THR A 599 35.47 4.41 23.40
C THR A 599 34.19 3.85 24.02
N PHE A 600 33.20 4.70 24.35
CA PHE A 600 31.88 4.25 24.80
C PHE A 600 31.07 3.56 23.69
N GLU A 601 31.16 4.03 22.44
CA GLU A 601 30.56 3.31 21.30
C GLU A 601 31.14 1.89 21.16
N ILE A 602 32.47 1.75 21.24
CA ILE A 602 33.15 0.44 21.17
C ILE A 602 32.75 -0.46 22.35
N ALA A 603 32.71 0.10 23.57
CA ALA A 603 32.32 -0.63 24.78
C ALA A 603 30.87 -1.13 24.67
N ALA A 604 29.94 -0.30 24.19
CA ALA A 604 28.55 -0.67 24.00
C ALA A 604 28.37 -1.80 22.97
N ARG A 605 29.10 -1.73 21.85
CA ARG A 605 29.09 -2.79 20.81
C ARG A 605 29.61 -4.12 21.36
N ALA A 606 30.69 -4.07 22.12
CA ALA A 606 31.25 -5.28 22.74
C ALA A 606 30.33 -5.84 23.84
N CYS A 607 29.76 -4.96 24.68
CA CYS A 607 28.76 -5.35 25.68
C CYS A 607 27.58 -6.07 25.06
N PHE A 608 27.03 -5.55 23.97
CA PHE A 608 25.95 -6.16 23.20
C PHE A 608 26.32 -7.59 22.78
N ARG A 609 27.47 -7.78 22.12
CA ARG A 609 27.88 -9.09 21.62
C ARG A 609 28.03 -10.15 22.70
N GLU A 610 28.62 -9.78 23.83
CA GLU A 610 28.83 -10.72 24.95
C GLU A 610 27.51 -11.00 25.68
N ALA A 611 26.72 -9.97 25.96
CA ALA A 611 25.45 -10.09 26.67
C ALA A 611 24.43 -10.93 25.90
N LEU A 612 24.25 -10.65 24.60
CA LEU A 612 23.21 -11.32 23.82
C LEU A 612 23.48 -12.81 23.60
N ARG A 613 24.75 -13.25 23.59
CA ARG A 613 25.07 -14.67 23.58
C ARG A 613 24.54 -15.42 24.82
N LEU A 614 24.40 -14.72 25.95
CA LEU A 614 23.88 -15.26 27.21
C LEU A 614 22.36 -15.13 27.31
N ALA A 615 21.76 -14.22 26.54
CA ALA A 615 20.35 -13.91 26.58
C ALA A 615 19.44 -14.93 25.84
N GLY A 616 19.97 -16.10 25.48
CA GLY A 616 19.22 -17.13 24.74
C GLY A 616 18.81 -16.67 23.33
N PRO A 617 19.78 -16.32 22.49
CA PRO A 617 19.46 -15.80 21.16
C PRO A 617 18.81 -16.87 20.27
N VAL A 618 17.84 -16.46 19.47
CA VAL A 618 17.10 -17.31 18.51
C VAL A 618 17.04 -16.63 17.15
N ILE A 619 17.03 -17.44 16.08
CA ILE A 619 16.78 -16.93 14.73
C ILE A 619 15.25 -16.85 14.51
N LEU A 620 14.82 -15.76 13.93
CA LEU A 620 13.44 -15.54 13.49
C LEU A 620 13.36 -15.67 11.97
N GLU A 621 12.32 -16.33 11.48
CA GLU A 621 11.97 -16.39 10.06
C GLU A 621 10.67 -15.64 9.79
N PRO A 622 10.53 -15.00 8.60
CA PRO A 622 9.27 -14.37 8.22
C PRO A 622 8.23 -15.43 7.92
N VAL A 623 7.07 -15.30 8.55
CA VAL A 623 5.88 -16.14 8.34
C VAL A 623 4.89 -15.37 7.49
N MET A 624 4.38 -16.04 6.46
CA MET A 624 3.43 -15.51 5.50
C MET A 624 2.01 -15.97 5.87
N LYS A 625 1.07 -15.06 5.82
CA LYS A 625 -0.36 -15.41 5.75
C LYS A 625 -0.63 -15.85 4.32
N VAL A 626 -0.96 -17.10 4.14
CA VAL A 626 -1.22 -17.74 2.84
C VAL A 626 -2.69 -18.09 2.76
N GLU A 627 -3.33 -17.70 1.66
CA GLU A 627 -4.67 -18.17 1.31
C GLU A 627 -4.57 -18.97 0.02
N VAL A 628 -5.02 -20.21 0.05
CA VAL A 628 -5.10 -21.07 -1.13
C VAL A 628 -6.56 -21.33 -1.47
N VAL A 629 -6.98 -20.90 -2.65
CA VAL A 629 -8.32 -21.14 -3.16
C VAL A 629 -8.27 -22.35 -4.09
N THR A 630 -8.98 -23.41 -3.73
CA THR A 630 -8.96 -24.69 -4.43
C THR A 630 -10.36 -25.30 -4.54
N PRO A 631 -10.67 -26.04 -5.62
CA PRO A 631 -11.85 -26.89 -5.66
C PRO A 631 -11.83 -27.94 -4.53
N ASP A 632 -12.99 -28.35 -4.06
CA ASP A 632 -13.15 -29.32 -2.97
C ASP A 632 -12.38 -30.63 -3.22
N ASP A 633 -12.36 -31.08 -4.47
CA ASP A 633 -11.66 -32.30 -4.90
C ASP A 633 -10.16 -32.33 -4.56
N HIS A 634 -9.54 -31.16 -4.41
CA HIS A 634 -8.10 -31.00 -4.14
C HIS A 634 -7.78 -30.47 -2.73
N LEU A 635 -8.80 -30.27 -1.89
CA LEU A 635 -8.64 -29.71 -0.55
C LEU A 635 -7.65 -30.52 0.30
N GLY A 636 -7.79 -31.83 0.28
CA GLY A 636 -6.91 -32.72 1.06
C GLY A 636 -5.44 -32.64 0.66
N ASP A 637 -5.16 -32.57 -0.64
CA ASP A 637 -3.81 -32.43 -1.17
C ASP A 637 -3.18 -31.09 -0.79
N VAL A 638 -3.95 -30.00 -0.88
CA VAL A 638 -3.51 -28.66 -0.49
C VAL A 638 -3.20 -28.59 1.00
N ILE A 639 -4.09 -29.08 1.86
CA ILE A 639 -3.87 -29.15 3.31
C ILE A 639 -2.63 -29.99 3.65
N GLY A 640 -2.48 -31.14 3.00
CA GLY A 640 -1.32 -32.02 3.19
C GLY A 640 -0.01 -31.35 2.79
N ASP A 641 0.00 -30.59 1.70
CA ASP A 641 1.20 -29.88 1.25
C ASP A 641 1.54 -28.68 2.14
N ILE A 642 0.54 -27.89 2.57
CA ILE A 642 0.73 -26.80 3.54
C ILE A 642 1.37 -27.33 4.84
N ASN A 643 0.84 -28.42 5.40
CA ASN A 643 1.40 -29.04 6.60
C ASN A 643 2.84 -29.54 6.40
N ARG A 644 3.16 -30.10 5.24
CA ARG A 644 4.52 -30.51 4.88
C ARG A 644 5.49 -29.34 4.86
N ARG A 645 5.01 -28.16 4.51
CA ARG A 645 5.74 -26.88 4.48
C ARG A 645 5.79 -26.18 5.83
N ARG A 646 5.62 -26.91 6.92
CA ARG A 646 5.57 -26.33 8.28
C ARG A 646 4.45 -25.31 8.47
N GLY A 647 3.45 -25.30 7.58
CA GLY A 647 2.33 -24.39 7.64
C GLY A 647 1.34 -24.79 8.75
N GLN A 648 0.75 -23.80 9.37
CA GLN A 648 -0.34 -23.95 10.34
C GLN A 648 -1.64 -23.46 9.72
N ILE A 649 -2.63 -24.32 9.60
CA ILE A 649 -3.94 -23.96 9.06
C ILE A 649 -4.69 -23.13 10.10
N VAL A 650 -5.11 -21.94 9.70
CA VAL A 650 -5.84 -20.99 10.54
C VAL A 650 -7.36 -21.14 10.36
N GLY A 651 -7.79 -21.38 9.12
CA GLY A 651 -9.21 -21.48 8.80
C GLY A 651 -9.48 -22.03 7.40
N GLN A 652 -10.74 -22.32 7.17
CA GLN A 652 -11.28 -22.72 5.87
C GLN A 652 -12.57 -21.96 5.64
N LEU A 653 -12.74 -21.40 4.45
CA LEU A 653 -13.93 -20.64 4.05
C LEU A 653 -14.43 -21.17 2.72
N GLU A 654 -15.71 -21.45 2.65
CA GLU A 654 -16.36 -21.84 1.39
C GLU A 654 -16.65 -20.59 0.55
N ARG A 655 -16.24 -20.60 -0.73
CA ARG A 655 -16.40 -19.49 -1.67
C ARG A 655 -16.87 -20.02 -3.03
N GLY A 656 -18.14 -19.83 -3.34
CA GLY A 656 -18.65 -20.01 -4.70
C GLY A 656 -18.31 -21.36 -5.38
N GLY A 657 -18.34 -22.47 -4.63
CA GLY A 657 -17.96 -23.79 -5.13
C GLY A 657 -16.47 -24.11 -5.06
N ALA A 658 -15.66 -23.25 -4.43
CA ALA A 658 -14.26 -23.49 -4.08
C ALA A 658 -14.06 -23.28 -2.57
N ILE A 659 -12.99 -23.84 -2.03
CA ILE A 659 -12.62 -23.67 -0.62
C ILE A 659 -11.35 -22.85 -0.54
N ALA A 660 -11.39 -21.78 0.24
CA ALA A 660 -10.23 -21.00 0.60
C ALA A 660 -9.62 -21.55 1.90
N VAL A 661 -8.39 -22.01 1.85
CA VAL A 661 -7.62 -22.48 3.01
C VAL A 661 -6.69 -21.35 3.45
N GLU A 662 -6.91 -20.83 4.64
CA GLU A 662 -6.02 -19.84 5.26
C GLU A 662 -4.99 -20.55 6.14
N ALA A 663 -3.73 -20.19 5.98
CA ALA A 663 -2.63 -20.78 6.71
C ALA A 663 -1.51 -19.77 7.00
N SER A 664 -0.76 -20.01 8.07
CA SER A 664 0.51 -19.34 8.34
C SER A 664 1.66 -20.26 7.93
N VAL A 665 2.49 -19.83 6.98
CA VAL A 665 3.57 -20.66 6.41
C VAL A 665 4.87 -19.88 6.37
N PRO A 666 6.01 -20.46 6.81
CA PRO A 666 7.31 -19.81 6.67
C PRO A 666 7.65 -19.50 5.22
N LEU A 667 8.18 -18.30 4.95
CA LEU A 667 8.54 -17.87 3.61
C LEU A 667 9.52 -18.80 2.93
N SER A 668 10.46 -19.37 3.69
CA SER A 668 11.46 -20.32 3.19
C SER A 668 10.84 -21.55 2.50
N GLU A 669 9.64 -21.94 2.90
CA GLU A 669 8.91 -23.10 2.38
C GLU A 669 8.01 -22.76 1.19
N MET A 670 7.82 -21.46 0.90
CA MET A 670 6.91 -20.99 -0.15
C MET A 670 7.57 -20.81 -1.52
N PHE A 671 8.91 -20.87 -1.59
CA PHE A 671 9.60 -20.75 -2.87
C PHE A 671 9.22 -21.87 -3.84
N GLY A 672 8.80 -21.48 -5.04
CA GLY A 672 8.35 -22.43 -6.08
C GLY A 672 6.98 -23.08 -5.80
N TYR A 673 6.26 -22.65 -4.77
CA TYR A 673 4.97 -23.21 -4.37
C TYR A 673 3.94 -23.22 -5.49
N ILE A 674 3.86 -22.16 -6.28
CA ILE A 674 2.89 -22.04 -7.39
C ILE A 674 3.02 -23.19 -8.41
N GLY A 675 4.24 -23.62 -8.70
CA GLY A 675 4.49 -24.76 -9.61
C GLY A 675 3.94 -26.06 -9.07
N GLN A 676 4.14 -26.32 -7.76
CA GLN A 676 3.62 -27.52 -7.09
C GLN A 676 2.10 -27.45 -6.94
N LEU A 677 1.57 -26.31 -6.54
CA LEU A 677 0.12 -26.09 -6.42
C LEU A 677 -0.62 -26.37 -7.75
N ARG A 678 -0.08 -25.82 -8.85
CA ARG A 678 -0.64 -26.05 -10.19
C ARG A 678 -0.56 -27.52 -10.59
N GLY A 679 0.54 -28.20 -10.26
CA GLY A 679 0.71 -29.64 -10.50
C GLY A 679 -0.32 -30.48 -9.75
N MET A 680 -0.54 -30.20 -8.46
CA MET A 680 -1.48 -30.92 -7.59
C MET A 680 -2.94 -30.70 -8.00
N THR A 681 -3.29 -29.50 -8.47
CA THR A 681 -4.67 -29.07 -8.69
C THR A 681 -5.02 -28.95 -10.18
N SER A 682 -4.17 -29.46 -11.06
CA SER A 682 -4.33 -29.34 -12.52
C SER A 682 -4.53 -27.89 -12.98
N GLY A 683 -3.85 -26.95 -12.31
CA GLY A 683 -3.93 -25.52 -12.59
C GLY A 683 -5.20 -24.82 -12.08
N ARG A 684 -6.08 -25.54 -11.34
CA ARG A 684 -7.36 -24.99 -10.89
C ARG A 684 -7.32 -24.23 -9.57
N ALA A 685 -6.24 -24.33 -8.81
CA ALA A 685 -6.04 -23.58 -7.58
C ALA A 685 -5.16 -22.35 -7.81
N SER A 686 -5.44 -21.33 -7.03
CA SER A 686 -4.63 -20.12 -6.91
C SER A 686 -4.23 -19.92 -5.45
N TYR A 687 -3.18 -19.14 -5.22
CA TYR A 687 -2.83 -18.72 -3.87
C TYR A 687 -2.40 -17.26 -3.84
N THR A 688 -2.57 -16.66 -2.68
CA THR A 688 -2.01 -15.37 -2.33
C THR A 688 -1.22 -15.53 -1.05
N MET A 689 -0.19 -14.73 -0.87
CA MET A 689 0.55 -14.67 0.38
C MET A 689 0.93 -13.24 0.70
N GLU A 690 0.91 -12.92 1.99
CA GLU A 690 1.34 -11.64 2.52
C GLU A 690 2.20 -11.86 3.76
N PHE A 691 3.13 -10.92 4.00
CA PHE A 691 3.91 -10.96 5.24
C PHE A 691 2.97 -10.78 6.44
N SER A 692 3.08 -11.67 7.42
CA SER A 692 2.33 -11.59 8.66
C SER A 692 3.20 -11.11 9.82
N HIS A 693 4.18 -11.92 10.20
CA HIS A 693 5.04 -11.65 11.37
C HIS A 693 6.31 -12.50 11.29
N TYR A 694 7.18 -12.32 12.29
CA TYR A 694 8.36 -13.15 12.48
C TYR A 694 8.13 -14.19 13.59
N GLU A 695 8.57 -15.44 13.38
CA GLU A 695 8.55 -16.51 14.39
C GLU A 695 9.92 -17.16 14.56
N PRO A 696 10.23 -17.74 15.76
CA PRO A 696 11.45 -18.51 15.96
C PRO A 696 11.45 -19.74 15.06
N VAL A 697 12.56 -19.95 14.36
CA VAL A 697 12.78 -21.21 13.64
C VAL A 697 12.92 -22.38 14.61
N PRO A 698 12.52 -23.61 14.21
CA PRO A 698 12.84 -24.83 14.96
C PRO A 698 14.35 -25.00 15.13
N ARG A 699 14.80 -25.62 16.24
CA ARG A 699 16.23 -25.76 16.56
C ARG A 699 17.06 -26.41 15.45
N ASN A 700 16.55 -27.45 14.82
CA ASN A 700 17.23 -28.11 13.70
C ASN A 700 17.46 -27.15 12.52
N VAL A 701 16.47 -26.30 12.20
CA VAL A 701 16.58 -25.29 11.14
C VAL A 701 17.55 -24.19 11.54
N GLN A 702 17.52 -23.76 12.81
CA GLN A 702 18.49 -22.79 13.35
C GLN A 702 19.91 -23.29 13.22
N ASP A 703 20.17 -24.55 13.60
CA ASP A 703 21.50 -25.17 13.51
C ASP A 703 22.01 -25.25 12.06
N GLU A 704 21.11 -25.55 11.11
CA GLU A 704 21.44 -25.55 9.67
C GLU A 704 21.78 -24.13 9.15
N ILE A 705 21.02 -23.12 9.53
CA ILE A 705 21.25 -21.73 9.14
C ILE A 705 22.60 -21.23 9.68
N VAL A 706 22.88 -21.49 10.95
CA VAL A 706 24.15 -21.12 11.58
C VAL A 706 25.34 -21.87 10.94
N ALA A 707 25.20 -23.17 10.67
CA ALA A 707 26.21 -23.97 10.01
C ALA A 707 26.46 -23.54 8.55
N GLY A 708 25.41 -23.14 7.83
CA GLY A 708 25.49 -22.64 6.46
C GLY A 708 26.29 -21.34 6.34
N LYS A 709 26.20 -20.46 7.33
CA LYS A 709 26.99 -19.22 7.41
C LYS A 709 28.43 -19.44 7.89
N SER A 710 28.68 -20.54 8.58
CA SER A 710 30.04 -20.89 9.08
C SER A 710 30.92 -21.57 8.03
N LYS A 711 30.37 -21.96 6.87
CA LYS A 711 31.15 -22.51 5.76
C LYS A 711 31.58 -21.38 4.83
N PRO A 712 32.88 -21.17 4.56
CA PRO A 712 33.34 -20.32 3.47
C PRO A 712 32.69 -20.79 2.18
N ALA A 713 32.19 -19.85 1.37
CA ALA A 713 31.64 -20.15 0.05
C ALA A 713 32.73 -20.89 -0.78
N ALA A 714 32.41 -22.09 -1.25
CA ALA A 714 33.28 -22.92 -2.08
C ALA A 714 33.34 -22.40 -3.52
#